data_c41057f03e1ac3efe726dd103bdc2011
#
_entry.id   c41057f03e1ac3efe726dd103bdc2011
#
_cell.length_a   1.000
_cell.length_b   1.000
_cell.length_c   1.000
_cell.angle_alpha   90.00
_cell.angle_beta   90.00
_cell.angle_gamma   90.00
#
_symmetry.space_group_name_H-M   'P 1'
#
loop_
_entity.id
_entity.type
_entity.pdbx_description
1 polymer ?
#
loop_
_entity_poly.entity_id
_entity_poly.type
_entity_poly.pdbx_seq_one_letter_code
_entity_poly.pdbx_strand_id
1 'polypeptide(L)'
;MKEASFDFGKKPPVDGYTKVTEKSVYTKEKGFGLSEAAEADERKIGEKELNRDFLFMGGKSFIVDIENGEYIVRVSTGDYVDEGDVMTFYNVNGEKYGVWVSDGTVVERVFPVTVTDGKIEFAFEMGKHTCLNSIDIAQKQDIEVKNVKSAVIAKRDTASVKLTWDKADGVIGYRVSRRNPKNNEIDKVQEVITEEFVDGDVTICDKFEYSVCALYAHKFCSDKSVTIDVEVVDGKSIAGEITELDAKETPNSVTLVWNGFKEAVWYNIYQKAPYGIYKYIGKTEETHFIDDKVITNVPFVYAVEAVTTSGISKRSEVTIDMEAKPKKRKMETLGRGAVAMMTENGVFLSWRLNAYEYEQDINFIILRNGEKITDVITDSTNYLDKDGKPEDVYTIKAVKGNKAEKKGVEVKVVNAPYISIPLDKPENFVDPDGNSYPYTANDASVADLDGDGEYEIILRWDANGKDNSHKGITGECLLDAYKLDGTKLWRINLGRNIRSGSHYTQFMVYDFNNDGKAELVCKTADATVDGKGNVIGDKDADYRNKDGFILEGPEYLTLFNGETGEIMDTVDYDPPRGNVREWGDSWGNRVDRFLACVAYLDGENPSVVMCRGYYDHGCPTVLVAYDVIDNKLVKRWKFLANKDQNIEYTNQGNHNLGVGDIDGDGLDEIVYGAMAVDHDGKGIYSTGLEHGDCMNLGNFTKKTPNLDFFQIHEHDSAEYGFEVRDPATGEIKWGKFTGRDTTRGLCAKIDPRYEGNQCWVMDDGIYTMEGGIINEKGPESIDFAIWWDGDLIRELLDHEFDDEKAVGYPKIYKWDYENNKLVTILDPKGTLSNNWKKGTPCIQADILGDCREESVWRNEDDTELRIYTTTDLTDHKFYTFMHDSVYRLSVAFQNTAYNQCTQTGFYIGPEMDKPPVPNNEYVRGINIPEFTEDIDEI
;
A
#
# COMPACT_ATOMS: atom_id res chain seq x y z
N MET A 1 43.79 12.39 -19.65
CA MET A 1 43.04 11.20 -20.04
C MET A 1 41.63 11.69 -20.33
N LYS A 2 40.97 11.14 -21.34
CA LYS A 2 39.57 11.52 -21.72
C LYS A 2 38.56 10.41 -21.50
N GLU A 3 39.04 9.20 -21.22
CA GLU A 3 38.25 8.03 -20.90
C GLU A 3 39.10 7.05 -20.06
N ALA A 4 38.47 6.28 -19.20
CA ALA A 4 39.09 5.26 -18.38
C ALA A 4 38.07 4.24 -17.90
N SER A 5 38.49 2.99 -17.76
CA SER A 5 37.73 1.93 -17.14
C SER A 5 38.58 1.18 -16.13
N PHE A 6 38.01 0.93 -14.96
CA PHE A 6 38.66 0.28 -13.84
C PHE A 6 37.86 -0.92 -13.35
N ASP A 7 38.54 -2.02 -13.14
CA ASP A 7 38.05 -3.26 -12.58
C ASP A 7 38.73 -3.48 -11.23
N PHE A 8 37.93 -3.57 -10.16
CA PHE A 8 38.37 -3.61 -8.78
C PHE A 8 38.31 -5.03 -8.20
N GLY A 9 39.37 -5.51 -7.60
CA GLY A 9 39.40 -6.78 -6.90
C GLY A 9 40.65 -7.64 -7.17
N LYS A 10 40.51 -8.96 -6.97
CA LYS A 10 41.63 -9.92 -7.03
C LYS A 10 41.84 -10.57 -8.38
N LYS A 11 40.78 -10.79 -9.14
CA LYS A 11 40.83 -11.49 -10.44
C LYS A 11 41.56 -10.69 -11.52
N PRO A 12 42.01 -11.33 -12.62
CA PRO A 12 42.48 -10.59 -13.79
C PRO A 12 41.40 -9.63 -14.30
N PRO A 13 41.80 -8.46 -14.85
CA PRO A 13 40.83 -7.50 -15.36
C PRO A 13 40.07 -8.05 -16.56
N VAL A 14 38.82 -7.63 -16.71
CA VAL A 14 38.08 -7.82 -17.96
C VAL A 14 38.75 -7.04 -19.10
N ASP A 15 38.67 -7.56 -20.32
CA ASP A 15 39.26 -6.92 -21.51
C ASP A 15 38.81 -5.44 -21.61
N GLY A 16 39.79 -4.55 -21.77
CA GLY A 16 39.57 -3.12 -21.86
C GLY A 16 39.57 -2.38 -20.50
N TYR A 17 39.65 -3.09 -19.38
CA TYR A 17 39.68 -2.50 -18.04
C TYR A 17 41.09 -2.47 -17.45
N THR A 18 41.38 -1.41 -16.70
CA THR A 18 42.60 -1.29 -15.90
C THR A 18 42.40 -1.91 -14.53
N LYS A 19 43.22 -2.87 -14.14
CA LYS A 19 43.10 -3.52 -12.83
C LYS A 19 43.48 -2.62 -11.68
N VAL A 20 42.61 -2.54 -10.68
CA VAL A 20 42.84 -1.92 -9.38
C VAL A 20 42.75 -2.99 -8.30
N THR A 21 43.88 -3.32 -7.68
CA THR A 21 43.98 -4.25 -6.58
C THR A 21 43.95 -3.53 -5.24
N GLU A 22 43.82 -4.29 -4.15
CA GLU A 22 43.86 -3.79 -2.77
C GLU A 22 45.14 -2.96 -2.42
N LYS A 23 46.19 -3.10 -3.21
CA LYS A 23 47.49 -2.41 -3.03
C LYS A 23 47.74 -1.27 -4.03
N SER A 24 46.74 -0.99 -4.87
CA SER A 24 46.88 0.04 -5.92
C SER A 24 46.71 1.46 -5.38
N VAL A 25 47.61 1.86 -4.48
CA VAL A 25 47.59 3.23 -3.92
C VAL A 25 47.93 4.25 -4.98
N TYR A 26 47.27 5.42 -4.92
CA TYR A 26 47.44 6.52 -5.85
C TYR A 26 48.88 7.06 -5.83
N THR A 27 49.43 7.30 -7.01
CA THR A 27 50.65 8.07 -7.23
C THR A 27 50.49 8.98 -8.44
N LYS A 28 51.12 10.13 -8.42
CA LYS A 28 51.03 11.10 -9.51
C LYS A 28 51.61 10.56 -10.85
N GLU A 29 52.57 9.63 -10.79
CA GLU A 29 53.11 8.96 -11.99
C GLU A 29 52.11 7.98 -12.60
N LYS A 30 51.31 7.28 -11.76
CA LYS A 30 50.31 6.34 -12.19
C LYS A 30 49.03 7.04 -12.64
N GLY A 31 48.69 8.18 -12.05
CA GLY A 31 47.56 9.01 -12.37
C GLY A 31 46.22 8.44 -11.91
N PHE A 32 46.24 7.35 -11.15
CA PHE A 32 45.03 6.79 -10.50
C PHE A 32 45.42 5.91 -9.30
N GLY A 33 44.46 5.65 -8.42
CA GLY A 33 44.60 4.71 -7.31
C GLY A 33 43.78 5.02 -6.06
N LEU A 34 43.92 4.17 -5.06
CA LEU A 34 43.29 4.30 -3.76
C LEU A 34 44.00 5.33 -2.88
N SER A 35 43.30 6.00 -2.01
CA SER A 35 43.88 6.88 -0.99
C SER A 35 44.80 6.13 -0.03
N GLU A 36 44.46 4.89 0.28
CA GLU A 36 45.20 3.91 1.07
C GLU A 36 44.87 2.50 0.65
N ALA A 37 45.63 1.49 1.12
CA ALA A 37 45.34 0.08 0.82
C ALA A 37 43.98 -0.35 1.34
N ALA A 38 43.26 -1.17 0.55
CA ALA A 38 41.93 -1.70 0.86
C ALA A 38 42.00 -3.20 1.15
N GLU A 39 40.87 -3.81 1.45
CA GLU A 39 40.68 -5.24 1.43
C GLU A 39 39.94 -5.62 0.14
N ALA A 40 40.10 -6.84 -0.32
CA ALA A 40 39.46 -7.35 -1.53
C ALA A 40 38.83 -8.72 -1.29
N ASP A 41 37.74 -8.99 -1.98
CA ASP A 41 37.11 -10.30 -1.98
C ASP A 41 36.69 -10.72 -3.39
N GLU A 42 36.31 -12.00 -3.56
CA GLU A 42 35.91 -12.56 -4.85
C GLU A 42 34.77 -13.56 -4.68
N ARG A 43 33.92 -13.65 -5.71
CA ARG A 43 32.81 -14.60 -5.77
C ARG A 43 32.97 -15.59 -6.92
N LYS A 44 32.41 -16.75 -6.77
CA LYS A 44 32.38 -17.79 -7.83
C LYS A 44 31.14 -17.67 -8.71
N ILE A 45 30.17 -16.91 -8.30
CA ILE A 45 28.85 -16.71 -8.94
C ILE A 45 28.72 -15.25 -9.37
N GLY A 46 28.00 -14.99 -10.46
CA GLY A 46 27.69 -13.64 -10.91
C GLY A 46 27.35 -13.65 -12.40
N GLU A 47 26.39 -12.81 -12.81
CA GLU A 47 25.96 -12.71 -14.21
C GLU A 47 27.00 -12.08 -15.12
N LYS A 48 27.71 -11.07 -14.63
CA LYS A 48 28.78 -10.38 -15.37
C LYS A 48 30.14 -10.71 -14.76
N GLU A 49 31.11 -11.00 -15.61
CA GLU A 49 32.48 -11.29 -15.15
C GLU A 49 33.10 -10.12 -14.37
N LEU A 50 32.77 -8.88 -14.76
CA LEU A 50 33.22 -7.65 -14.12
C LEU A 50 32.76 -7.49 -12.66
N ASN A 51 31.69 -8.16 -12.26
CA ASN A 51 31.05 -8.02 -10.95
C ASN A 51 31.38 -9.17 -9.97
N ARG A 52 32.32 -10.04 -10.33
CA ARG A 52 32.69 -11.23 -9.52
C ARG A 52 33.71 -10.98 -8.43
N ASP A 53 34.36 -9.84 -8.42
CA ASP A 53 35.29 -9.43 -7.38
C ASP A 53 35.20 -7.91 -7.13
N PHE A 54 35.63 -7.49 -5.98
CA PHE A 54 35.49 -6.11 -5.53
C PHE A 54 36.50 -5.73 -4.43
N LEU A 55 36.57 -4.42 -4.15
CA LEU A 55 37.29 -3.87 -3.00
C LEU A 55 36.33 -3.32 -1.95
N PHE A 56 36.69 -3.48 -0.68
CA PHE A 56 36.02 -2.81 0.45
C PHE A 56 36.53 -1.37 0.59
N MET A 57 35.66 -0.41 0.33
CA MET A 57 36.01 1.00 0.17
C MET A 57 35.64 1.89 1.36
N GLY A 58 34.96 1.37 2.40
CA GLY A 58 34.49 2.18 3.53
C GLY A 58 35.55 3.11 4.11
N GLY A 59 35.31 4.41 4.09
CA GLY A 59 36.23 5.49 4.56
C GLY A 59 37.40 5.77 3.65
N LYS A 60 37.44 5.23 2.41
CA LYS A 60 38.57 5.40 1.47
C LYS A 60 38.10 6.13 0.23
N SER A 61 39.10 6.73 -0.50
CA SER A 61 38.84 7.35 -1.81
C SER A 61 39.52 6.57 -2.94
N PHE A 62 38.93 6.63 -4.14
CA PHE A 62 39.56 6.29 -5.40
C PHE A 62 39.74 7.58 -6.22
N ILE A 63 40.92 7.83 -6.72
CA ILE A 63 41.32 9.08 -7.39
C ILE A 63 41.78 8.77 -8.80
N VAL A 64 41.37 9.61 -9.76
CA VAL A 64 41.74 9.51 -11.18
C VAL A 64 42.14 10.88 -11.69
N ASP A 65 43.36 11.02 -12.22
CA ASP A 65 43.79 12.22 -12.93
C ASP A 65 43.17 12.23 -14.35
N ILE A 66 42.42 13.27 -14.63
CA ILE A 66 41.68 13.40 -15.89
C ILE A 66 41.70 14.89 -16.32
N GLU A 67 41.55 15.17 -17.61
CA GLU A 67 41.50 16.55 -18.11
C GLU A 67 40.22 17.25 -17.64
N ASN A 68 40.26 18.57 -17.52
CA ASN A 68 39.08 19.36 -17.22
C ASN A 68 38.02 19.23 -18.32
N GLY A 69 36.76 19.08 -17.95
CA GLY A 69 35.65 18.90 -18.91
C GLY A 69 34.42 18.27 -18.27
N GLU A 70 33.45 18.02 -19.10
CA GLU A 70 32.21 17.33 -18.74
C GLU A 70 32.39 15.83 -19.02
N TYR A 71 32.06 15.01 -18.04
CA TYR A 71 32.18 13.55 -18.11
C TYR A 71 30.87 12.87 -17.74
N ILE A 72 30.71 11.65 -18.23
CA ILE A 72 29.70 10.71 -17.76
C ILE A 72 30.42 9.55 -17.05
N VAL A 73 29.93 9.16 -15.91
CA VAL A 73 30.55 8.13 -15.05
C VAL A 73 29.54 7.04 -14.77
N ARG A 74 29.96 5.78 -14.82
CA ARG A 74 29.23 4.62 -14.32
C ARG A 74 30.00 4.02 -13.16
N VAL A 75 29.33 3.80 -12.03
CA VAL A 75 29.89 3.10 -10.87
C VAL A 75 29.05 1.86 -10.62
N SER A 76 29.70 0.70 -10.52
CA SER A 76 29.07 -0.58 -10.16
C SER A 76 29.49 -0.95 -8.75
N THR A 77 28.50 -1.20 -7.90
CA THR A 77 28.72 -1.56 -6.49
C THR A 77 27.80 -2.72 -6.08
N GLY A 78 28.31 -3.64 -5.27
CA GLY A 78 27.52 -4.73 -4.72
C GLY A 78 28.25 -6.06 -4.60
N ASP A 79 27.54 -7.05 -4.08
CA ASP A 79 28.03 -8.40 -3.86
C ASP A 79 26.93 -9.43 -4.15
N TYR A 80 27.24 -10.49 -4.91
CA TYR A 80 26.28 -11.55 -5.27
C TYR A 80 26.04 -12.58 -4.16
N VAL A 81 26.85 -12.63 -3.13
CA VAL A 81 26.75 -13.60 -2.05
C VAL A 81 27.06 -12.90 -0.75
N ASP A 82 26.10 -12.22 -0.20
CA ASP A 82 26.34 -11.50 1.04
C ASP A 82 25.47 -12.02 2.21
N GLU A 83 25.94 -11.72 3.41
CA GLU A 83 25.32 -11.99 4.69
C GLU A 83 24.73 -10.73 5.34
N GLY A 84 24.24 -9.76 4.57
CA GLY A 84 23.64 -8.52 5.06
C GLY A 84 23.61 -7.41 4.01
N ASP A 85 22.82 -6.38 4.24
CA ASP A 85 22.66 -5.27 3.30
C ASP A 85 23.98 -4.59 2.96
N VAL A 86 24.29 -4.50 1.67
CA VAL A 86 25.43 -3.73 1.16
C VAL A 86 25.00 -2.30 0.98
N MET A 87 25.53 -1.41 1.80
CA MET A 87 25.29 0.04 1.71
C MET A 87 26.57 0.73 1.24
N THR A 88 26.53 1.29 0.05
CA THR A 88 27.65 2.04 -0.51
C THR A 88 27.24 3.49 -0.74
N PHE A 89 27.80 4.40 0.05
CA PHE A 89 27.65 5.84 -0.12
C PHE A 89 28.99 6.47 -0.49
N TYR A 90 28.99 7.36 -1.47
CA TYR A 90 30.17 8.06 -1.90
C TYR A 90 29.88 9.48 -2.39
N ASN A 91 30.89 10.35 -2.25
CA ASN A 91 30.90 11.67 -2.82
C ASN A 91 31.82 11.69 -4.04
N VAL A 92 31.37 12.36 -5.11
CA VAL A 92 32.19 12.60 -6.29
C VAL A 92 32.33 14.09 -6.52
N ASN A 93 33.54 14.60 -6.38
CA ASN A 93 33.83 16.04 -6.49
C ASN A 93 32.93 16.96 -5.65
N GLY A 94 32.47 16.47 -4.48
CA GLY A 94 31.63 17.22 -3.55
C GLY A 94 30.14 16.98 -3.66
N GLU A 95 29.65 16.26 -4.68
CA GLU A 95 28.27 15.81 -4.79
C GLU A 95 28.13 14.41 -4.15
N LYS A 96 27.05 14.19 -3.41
CA LYS A 96 26.79 12.94 -2.69
C LYS A 96 25.92 12.01 -3.54
N TYR A 97 26.38 10.77 -3.69
CA TYR A 97 25.65 9.68 -4.32
C TYR A 97 25.50 8.55 -3.31
N GLY A 98 24.34 7.90 -3.32
CA GLY A 98 24.07 6.74 -2.48
C GLY A 98 23.57 5.59 -3.32
N VAL A 99 23.97 4.37 -2.99
CA VAL A 99 23.43 3.15 -3.58
C VAL A 99 23.09 2.20 -2.44
N TRP A 100 21.81 1.94 -2.27
CA TRP A 100 21.36 0.82 -1.46
C TRP A 100 21.33 -0.43 -2.33
N VAL A 101 22.02 -1.47 -1.92
CA VAL A 101 22.06 -2.73 -2.62
C VAL A 101 21.67 -3.82 -1.64
N SER A 102 20.60 -4.55 -1.94
CA SER A 102 20.25 -5.75 -1.18
C SER A 102 21.19 -6.90 -1.53
N ASP A 103 21.24 -7.89 -0.63
CA ASP A 103 22.08 -9.07 -0.78
C ASP A 103 21.92 -9.80 -2.12
N GLY A 104 23.02 -10.16 -2.71
CA GLY A 104 23.05 -10.94 -3.94
C GLY A 104 22.90 -10.16 -5.22
N THR A 105 22.94 -8.82 -5.20
CA THR A 105 22.85 -7.96 -6.38
C THR A 105 24.05 -7.02 -6.54
N VAL A 106 24.28 -6.55 -7.77
CA VAL A 106 25.23 -5.48 -8.10
C VAL A 106 24.48 -4.40 -8.87
N VAL A 107 24.52 -3.17 -8.37
CA VAL A 107 23.83 -2.03 -8.95
C VAL A 107 24.79 -1.13 -9.70
N GLU A 108 24.36 -0.65 -10.85
CA GLU A 108 25.07 0.32 -11.67
C GLU A 108 24.41 1.70 -11.55
N ARG A 109 25.18 2.75 -11.29
CA ARG A 109 24.72 4.15 -11.32
C ARG A 109 25.47 4.92 -12.39
N VAL A 110 24.74 5.71 -13.20
CA VAL A 110 25.27 6.56 -14.26
C VAL A 110 24.90 8.01 -13.96
N PHE A 111 25.89 8.89 -13.91
CA PHE A 111 25.70 10.31 -13.60
C PHE A 111 26.75 11.20 -14.26
N PRO A 112 26.45 12.49 -14.53
CA PRO A 112 27.42 13.44 -15.07
C PRO A 112 28.38 13.94 -13.97
N VAL A 113 29.60 14.25 -14.36
CA VAL A 113 30.62 14.86 -13.47
C VAL A 113 31.34 15.98 -14.21
N THR A 114 31.39 17.17 -13.60
CA THR A 114 32.20 18.31 -14.10
C THR A 114 33.54 18.30 -13.41
N VAL A 115 34.60 18.27 -14.20
CA VAL A 115 35.99 18.31 -13.71
C VAL A 115 36.61 19.70 -13.95
N THR A 116 37.11 20.36 -12.89
CA THR A 116 37.68 21.68 -12.94
C THR A 116 39.12 21.76 -12.39
N ASP A 117 39.56 20.73 -11.68
CA ASP A 117 40.85 20.68 -10.99
C ASP A 117 41.77 19.54 -11.47
N GLY A 118 41.43 18.92 -12.59
CA GLY A 118 42.27 17.90 -13.22
C GLY A 118 42.15 16.50 -12.62
N LYS A 119 41.16 16.23 -11.78
CA LYS A 119 40.93 14.92 -11.17
C LYS A 119 39.44 14.65 -10.92
N ILE A 120 39.10 13.35 -10.81
CA ILE A 120 37.88 12.90 -10.17
C ILE A 120 38.25 12.12 -8.92
N GLU A 121 37.61 12.45 -7.80
CA GLU A 121 37.78 11.75 -6.55
C GLU A 121 36.43 11.13 -6.11
N PHE A 122 36.41 9.82 -5.95
CA PHE A 122 35.30 9.05 -5.39
C PHE A 122 35.61 8.78 -3.92
N ALA A 123 35.04 9.55 -3.03
CA ALA A 123 35.23 9.43 -1.59
C ALA A 123 34.09 8.61 -0.96
N PHE A 124 34.39 7.39 -0.52
CA PHE A 124 33.41 6.45 0.03
C PHE A 124 33.23 6.67 1.53
N GLU A 125 31.98 6.70 1.99
CA GLU A 125 31.66 6.81 3.42
C GLU A 125 31.89 5.48 4.15
N MET A 126 32.01 5.54 5.48
CA MET A 126 32.04 4.34 6.32
C MET A 126 30.64 3.72 6.34
N GLY A 127 30.50 2.55 5.77
CA GLY A 127 29.25 1.79 5.72
C GLY A 127 29.52 0.30 5.98
N LYS A 128 28.46 -0.46 6.23
CA LYS A 128 28.54 -1.90 6.33
C LYS A 128 28.66 -2.46 4.91
N HIS A 129 29.76 -3.18 4.64
CA HIS A 129 30.03 -3.82 3.34
C HIS A 129 30.07 -2.85 2.14
N THR A 130 30.69 -1.67 2.27
CA THR A 130 30.89 -0.72 1.17
C THR A 130 31.78 -1.32 0.09
N CYS A 131 31.18 -1.87 -0.98
CA CYS A 131 31.84 -2.59 -2.07
C CYS A 131 31.99 -1.71 -3.32
N LEU A 132 33.07 -1.92 -4.10
CA LEU A 132 33.28 -1.31 -5.41
C LEU A 132 33.78 -2.35 -6.40
N ASN A 133 33.01 -2.58 -7.48
CA ASN A 133 33.29 -3.58 -8.50
C ASN A 133 33.95 -2.95 -9.75
N SER A 134 33.38 -1.85 -10.29
CA SER A 134 33.93 -1.20 -11.46
C SER A 134 33.58 0.30 -11.54
N ILE A 135 34.40 1.04 -12.28
CA ILE A 135 34.13 2.44 -12.67
C ILE A 135 34.45 2.60 -14.14
N ASP A 136 33.51 3.13 -14.92
CA ASP A 136 33.72 3.62 -16.28
C ASP A 136 33.61 5.15 -16.30
N ILE A 137 34.52 5.82 -17.01
CA ILE A 137 34.55 7.26 -17.18
C ILE A 137 34.74 7.58 -18.67
N ALA A 138 33.87 8.41 -19.24
CA ALA A 138 34.06 8.90 -20.60
C ALA A 138 33.71 10.39 -20.70
N GLN A 139 34.41 11.11 -21.57
CA GLN A 139 34.07 12.49 -21.89
C GLN A 139 32.65 12.51 -22.48
N LYS A 140 31.77 13.34 -21.95
CA LYS A 140 30.37 13.48 -22.38
C LYS A 140 30.33 13.86 -23.86
N GLN A 141 29.51 13.17 -24.63
CA GLN A 141 29.33 13.35 -26.08
C GLN A 141 27.87 13.69 -26.37
N ASP A 142 27.65 14.73 -27.11
CA ASP A 142 26.35 15.17 -27.63
C ASP A 142 26.13 14.69 -29.06
N ILE A 143 25.94 13.37 -29.21
CA ILE A 143 25.73 12.76 -30.53
C ILE A 143 24.26 12.63 -30.83
N GLU A 144 23.73 13.36 -31.79
CA GLU A 144 22.33 13.32 -32.21
C GLU A 144 22.09 12.22 -33.24
N VAL A 145 21.12 11.34 -33.02
CA VAL A 145 20.62 10.39 -34.01
C VAL A 145 19.63 11.13 -34.90
N LYS A 146 19.80 11.03 -36.22
CA LYS A 146 18.99 11.78 -37.19
C LYS A 146 18.12 10.87 -38.05
N ASN A 147 17.02 11.47 -38.55
CA ASN A 147 16.10 10.81 -39.50
C ASN A 147 15.56 9.48 -39.00
N VAL A 148 15.23 9.37 -37.71
CA VAL A 148 14.55 8.19 -37.15
C VAL A 148 13.18 8.05 -37.81
N LYS A 149 12.93 6.88 -38.40
CA LYS A 149 11.68 6.52 -39.09
C LYS A 149 11.17 5.19 -38.56
N SER A 150 9.87 5.04 -38.54
CA SER A 150 9.21 3.79 -38.22
C SER A 150 8.45 3.24 -39.43
N ALA A 151 8.40 1.93 -39.54
CA ALA A 151 7.52 1.20 -40.43
C ALA A 151 6.87 0.07 -39.67
N VAL A 152 5.55 0.01 -39.69
CA VAL A 152 4.76 -1.05 -39.05
C VAL A 152 4.43 -2.10 -40.11
N ILE A 153 4.71 -3.36 -39.80
CA ILE A 153 4.32 -4.52 -40.60
C ILE A 153 3.27 -5.27 -39.75
N ALA A 154 2.00 -4.99 -40.05
CA ALA A 154 0.88 -5.67 -39.36
C ALA A 154 0.27 -6.71 -40.32
N LYS A 155 0.07 -7.92 -39.80
CA LYS A 155 -0.72 -8.98 -40.42
C LYS A 155 -1.84 -9.36 -39.40
N ARG A 156 -2.84 -10.07 -39.87
CA ARG A 156 -4.08 -10.37 -39.11
C ARG A 156 -3.83 -10.78 -37.62
N ASP A 157 -2.75 -11.50 -37.37
CA ASP A 157 -2.45 -12.03 -36.01
C ASP A 157 -1.05 -11.69 -35.50
N THR A 158 -0.27 -10.91 -36.23
CA THR A 158 1.11 -10.55 -35.86
C THR A 158 1.43 -9.13 -36.28
N ALA A 159 2.27 -8.47 -35.49
CA ALA A 159 2.81 -7.17 -35.85
C ALA A 159 4.30 -7.09 -35.53
N SER A 160 5.00 -6.20 -36.26
CA SER A 160 6.35 -5.80 -35.93
C SER A 160 6.57 -4.33 -36.28
N VAL A 161 7.40 -3.68 -35.49
CA VAL A 161 7.84 -2.29 -35.73
C VAL A 161 9.28 -2.33 -36.18
N LYS A 162 9.54 -1.80 -37.35
CA LYS A 162 10.91 -1.57 -37.83
C LYS A 162 11.25 -0.10 -37.68
N LEU A 163 12.32 0.20 -36.97
CA LEU A 163 12.93 1.52 -36.88
C LEU A 163 14.17 1.57 -37.77
N THR A 164 14.44 2.72 -38.36
CA THR A 164 15.66 3.01 -39.12
C THR A 164 16.09 4.45 -38.87
N TRP A 165 17.41 4.70 -38.94
CA TRP A 165 17.98 6.02 -38.76
C TRP A 165 19.28 6.19 -39.55
N ASP A 166 19.77 7.42 -39.61
CA ASP A 166 21.05 7.69 -40.29
C ASP A 166 22.23 7.29 -39.38
N LYS A 167 23.30 6.84 -39.97
CA LYS A 167 24.55 6.54 -39.29
C LYS A 167 25.12 7.81 -38.63
N ALA A 168 25.40 7.72 -37.34
CA ALA A 168 26.11 8.77 -36.62
C ALA A 168 27.62 8.48 -36.58
N ASP A 169 28.46 9.54 -36.60
CA ASP A 169 29.91 9.40 -36.48
C ASP A 169 30.32 9.28 -34.99
N GLY A 170 31.38 8.48 -34.74
CA GLY A 170 31.92 8.33 -33.39
C GLY A 170 31.14 7.41 -32.43
N VAL A 171 30.16 6.66 -32.95
CA VAL A 171 29.35 5.73 -32.17
C VAL A 171 29.87 4.28 -32.27
N ILE A 172 29.61 3.51 -31.20
CA ILE A 172 29.87 2.06 -31.16
C ILE A 172 28.58 1.24 -31.33
N GLY A 173 27.44 1.89 -31.40
CA GLY A 173 26.11 1.30 -31.56
C GLY A 173 25.02 2.27 -31.15
N TYR A 174 23.82 1.73 -30.97
CA TYR A 174 22.64 2.49 -30.57
C TYR A 174 21.87 1.70 -29.52
N ARG A 175 21.22 2.41 -28.60
CA ARG A 175 20.26 1.82 -27.65
C ARG A 175 18.87 2.26 -28.07
N VAL A 176 18.01 1.28 -28.32
CA VAL A 176 16.59 1.51 -28.55
C VAL A 176 15.83 1.14 -27.30
N SER A 177 15.02 2.06 -26.81
CA SER A 177 14.11 1.82 -25.71
C SER A 177 12.68 1.96 -26.20
N ARG A 178 11.79 1.09 -25.76
CA ARG A 178 10.35 1.17 -26.01
C ARG A 178 9.64 1.53 -24.71
N ARG A 179 8.83 2.57 -24.78
CA ARG A 179 7.95 2.98 -23.70
C ARG A 179 6.51 2.63 -24.07
N ASN A 180 5.82 1.98 -23.16
CA ASN A 180 4.40 1.70 -23.31
C ASN A 180 3.59 2.89 -22.74
N PRO A 181 2.80 3.60 -23.56
CA PRO A 181 2.06 4.76 -23.07
C PRO A 181 0.87 4.42 -22.18
N LYS A 182 0.50 3.14 -22.05
CA LYS A 182 -0.56 2.71 -21.11
C LYS A 182 -0.12 2.80 -19.65
N ASN A 183 1.18 2.63 -19.40
CA ASN A 183 1.79 2.62 -18.08
C ASN A 183 3.03 3.53 -17.95
N ASN A 184 3.34 4.27 -18.99
CA ASN A 184 4.47 5.20 -19.10
C ASN A 184 5.87 4.57 -18.86
N GLU A 185 6.03 3.26 -18.92
CA GLU A 185 7.28 2.55 -18.62
C GLU A 185 8.07 2.14 -19.84
N ILE A 186 9.38 2.01 -19.64
CA ILE A 186 10.27 1.40 -20.63
C ILE A 186 10.21 -0.11 -20.45
N ASP A 187 9.43 -0.78 -21.29
CA ASP A 187 9.20 -2.22 -21.24
C ASP A 187 10.17 -3.03 -22.11
N LYS A 188 10.99 -2.35 -22.90
CA LYS A 188 12.02 -2.98 -23.75
C LYS A 188 13.22 -2.08 -23.95
N VAL A 189 14.40 -2.62 -23.72
CA VAL A 189 15.68 -1.96 -24.03
C VAL A 189 16.56 -2.93 -24.82
N GLN A 190 17.05 -2.50 -25.99
CA GLN A 190 17.95 -3.30 -26.80
C GLN A 190 19.07 -2.47 -27.41
N GLU A 191 20.30 -3.00 -27.37
CA GLU A 191 21.45 -2.41 -28.03
C GLU A 191 21.67 -3.06 -29.40
N VAL A 192 21.89 -2.23 -30.42
CA VAL A 192 22.15 -2.66 -31.81
C VAL A 192 23.39 -1.93 -32.33
N ILE A 193 24.09 -2.59 -33.24
CA ILE A 193 25.29 -2.02 -33.89
C ILE A 193 24.98 -1.55 -35.33
N THR A 194 23.75 -1.73 -35.79
CA THR A 194 23.24 -1.34 -37.10
C THR A 194 22.32 -0.14 -36.96
N GLU A 195 22.07 0.55 -38.06
CA GLU A 195 21.16 1.69 -38.14
C GLU A 195 19.71 1.24 -38.33
N GLU A 196 19.39 0.06 -37.81
CA GLU A 196 18.02 -0.48 -37.83
C GLU A 196 17.74 -1.36 -36.61
N PHE A 197 16.49 -1.41 -36.22
CA PHE A 197 15.95 -2.25 -35.13
C PHE A 197 14.58 -2.79 -35.54
N VAL A 198 14.30 -4.06 -35.23
CA VAL A 198 12.99 -4.67 -35.49
C VAL A 198 12.44 -5.18 -34.17
N ASP A 199 11.30 -4.63 -33.76
CA ASP A 199 10.52 -5.11 -32.62
C ASP A 199 9.41 -6.04 -33.13
N GLY A 200 9.56 -7.33 -32.88
CA GLY A 200 8.55 -8.34 -33.22
C GLY A 200 7.59 -8.66 -32.06
N ASP A 201 7.78 -8.01 -30.93
CA ASP A 201 7.01 -8.23 -29.72
C ASP A 201 6.09 -7.04 -29.49
N VAL A 202 5.17 -6.81 -30.41
CA VAL A 202 4.19 -5.73 -30.38
C VAL A 202 2.82 -6.27 -30.73
N THR A 203 1.80 -5.72 -30.09
CA THR A 203 0.40 -6.11 -30.31
C THR A 203 -0.25 -5.15 -31.29
N ILE A 204 -1.08 -5.68 -32.18
CA ILE A 204 -1.87 -4.87 -33.10
C ILE A 204 -2.79 -3.97 -32.28
N CYS A 205 -2.82 -2.69 -32.68
CA CYS A 205 -3.58 -1.61 -32.02
C CYS A 205 -2.96 -1.01 -30.77
N ASP A 206 -1.76 -1.42 -30.38
CA ASP A 206 -1.01 -0.71 -29.34
C ASP A 206 -0.29 0.52 -29.89
N LYS A 207 -0.06 1.49 -29.03
CA LYS A 207 0.81 2.64 -29.28
C LYS A 207 2.06 2.46 -28.45
N PHE A 208 3.19 2.81 -29.02
CA PHE A 208 4.47 2.77 -28.30
C PHE A 208 5.26 4.03 -28.62
N GLU A 209 5.96 4.53 -27.62
CA GLU A 209 7.01 5.53 -27.80
C GLU A 209 8.35 4.80 -27.88
N TYR A 210 9.08 5.00 -28.96
CA TYR A 210 10.45 4.49 -29.09
C TYR A 210 11.44 5.62 -28.98
N SER A 211 12.48 5.45 -28.19
CA SER A 211 13.62 6.36 -28.15
C SER A 211 14.87 5.67 -28.66
N VAL A 212 15.66 6.39 -29.46
CA VAL A 212 16.93 5.91 -30.00
C VAL A 212 18.02 6.85 -29.54
N CYS A 213 18.99 6.36 -28.78
CA CYS A 213 20.19 7.12 -28.43
C CYS A 213 21.46 6.49 -29.02
N ALA A 214 22.42 7.34 -29.35
CA ALA A 214 23.75 6.91 -29.82
C ALA A 214 24.58 6.42 -28.62
N LEU A 215 25.25 5.27 -28.78
CA LEU A 215 26.19 4.73 -27.80
C LEU A 215 27.61 5.09 -28.19
N TYR A 216 28.35 5.64 -27.25
CA TYR A 216 29.77 5.93 -27.39
C TYR A 216 30.58 5.24 -26.30
N ALA A 217 31.84 5.55 -26.13
CA ALA A 217 32.78 4.89 -25.20
C ALA A 217 32.10 4.26 -23.99
N HIS A 218 32.38 2.98 -23.70
CA HIS A 218 31.82 2.19 -22.58
C HIS A 218 30.28 2.06 -22.60
N LYS A 219 29.66 2.18 -23.78
CA LYS A 219 28.20 2.10 -23.99
C LYS A 219 27.38 3.17 -23.25
N PHE A 220 27.95 4.35 -23.05
CA PHE A 220 27.17 5.49 -22.58
C PHE A 220 26.23 5.99 -23.67
N CYS A 221 25.00 6.31 -23.28
CA CYS A 221 24.04 6.99 -24.13
C CYS A 221 24.38 8.50 -24.23
N SER A 222 24.29 9.04 -25.44
CA SER A 222 24.25 10.48 -25.65
C SER A 222 22.97 11.06 -25.05
N ASP A 223 23.03 12.25 -24.44
CA ASP A 223 21.86 12.95 -23.89
C ASP A 223 20.82 13.35 -24.97
N LYS A 224 21.19 13.29 -26.25
CA LYS A 224 20.32 13.61 -27.37
C LYS A 224 19.69 12.34 -27.95
N SER A 225 18.78 11.72 -27.18
CA SER A 225 17.88 10.70 -27.70
C SER A 225 16.83 11.33 -28.62
N VAL A 226 16.41 10.57 -29.62
CA VAL A 226 15.30 10.95 -30.50
C VAL A 226 14.14 10.02 -30.23
N THR A 227 13.01 10.59 -29.91
CA THR A 227 11.79 9.86 -29.62
C THR A 227 10.84 9.87 -30.83
N ILE A 228 10.18 8.76 -31.10
CA ILE A 228 9.18 8.60 -32.14
C ILE A 228 7.99 7.79 -31.63
N ASP A 229 6.80 8.33 -31.79
CA ASP A 229 5.57 7.63 -31.51
C ASP A 229 5.20 6.68 -32.63
N VAL A 230 4.88 5.46 -32.31
CA VAL A 230 4.50 4.42 -33.29
C VAL A 230 3.17 3.80 -32.89
N GLU A 231 2.18 3.98 -33.77
CA GLU A 231 0.92 3.22 -33.68
C GLU A 231 1.10 1.90 -34.45
N VAL A 232 0.84 0.78 -33.76
CA VAL A 232 1.01 -0.56 -34.35
C VAL A 232 -0.23 -0.97 -35.16
N VAL A 233 -0.55 -0.20 -36.10
CA VAL A 233 -1.40 -0.54 -37.27
C VAL A 233 -0.74 0.19 -38.44
N ASP A 234 -0.88 -0.24 -39.65
CA ASP A 234 -0.25 0.40 -40.82
C ASP A 234 -0.42 1.94 -40.78
N GLY A 235 0.11 2.47 -39.77
CA GLY A 235 0.57 3.75 -39.23
C GLY A 235 -0.31 4.96 -39.38
N LYS A 236 -1.61 4.91 -39.60
CA LYS A 236 -2.39 6.16 -39.72
C LYS A 236 -3.74 6.06 -39.06
N SER A 237 -4.02 7.05 -38.19
CA SER A 237 -5.40 7.43 -37.92
C SER A 237 -6.05 7.77 -39.27
N ILE A 238 -7.03 7.01 -39.70
CA ILE A 238 -7.77 7.25 -40.94
C ILE A 238 -8.98 8.16 -40.66
N ALA A 239 -9.36 8.95 -41.65
CA ALA A 239 -10.54 9.78 -41.57
C ALA A 239 -11.80 8.91 -41.51
N GLY A 240 -12.69 9.24 -40.58
CA GLY A 240 -13.97 8.57 -40.39
C GLY A 240 -14.15 8.01 -38.98
N GLU A 241 -15.37 7.75 -38.62
CA GLU A 241 -15.79 7.20 -37.35
C GLU A 241 -16.89 6.17 -37.58
N ILE A 242 -17.13 5.29 -36.61
CA ILE A 242 -18.25 4.36 -36.61
C ILE A 242 -19.55 5.18 -36.53
N THR A 243 -20.54 4.82 -37.33
CA THR A 243 -21.86 5.49 -37.32
C THR A 243 -22.93 4.57 -36.78
N GLU A 244 -23.99 5.19 -36.22
CA GLU A 244 -25.13 4.49 -35.61
C GLU A 244 -24.69 3.46 -34.54
N LEU A 245 -23.66 3.82 -33.74
CA LEU A 245 -23.29 3.05 -32.57
C LEU A 245 -24.41 3.18 -31.53
N ASP A 246 -25.01 2.06 -31.19
CA ASP A 246 -26.10 1.92 -30.21
C ASP A 246 -25.78 0.83 -29.20
N ALA A 247 -26.21 0.99 -27.96
CA ALA A 247 -26.03 0.07 -26.87
C ALA A 247 -27.39 -0.35 -26.30
N LYS A 248 -27.57 -1.65 -26.05
CA LYS A 248 -28.80 -2.20 -25.44
C LYS A 248 -28.44 -3.10 -24.28
N GLU A 249 -29.03 -2.82 -23.15
CA GLU A 249 -28.80 -3.59 -21.93
C GLU A 249 -29.75 -4.78 -21.77
N THR A 250 -29.26 -5.77 -21.05
CA THR A 250 -30.03 -6.78 -20.29
C THR A 250 -29.51 -6.74 -18.85
N PRO A 251 -30.16 -7.43 -17.89
CA PRO A 251 -29.70 -7.36 -16.49
C PRO A 251 -28.23 -7.72 -16.27
N ASN A 252 -27.58 -8.47 -17.16
CA ASN A 252 -26.22 -8.95 -16.99
C ASN A 252 -25.34 -8.78 -18.24
N SER A 253 -25.77 -8.03 -19.25
CA SER A 253 -25.00 -7.84 -20.47
C SER A 253 -25.37 -6.55 -21.20
N VAL A 254 -24.42 -6.04 -21.96
CA VAL A 254 -24.62 -4.95 -22.90
C VAL A 254 -24.35 -5.45 -24.31
N THR A 255 -25.29 -5.25 -25.21
CA THR A 255 -25.11 -5.53 -26.65
C THR A 255 -24.87 -4.24 -27.40
N LEU A 256 -23.70 -4.09 -27.99
CA LEU A 256 -23.33 -3.01 -28.89
C LEU A 256 -23.65 -3.39 -30.33
N VAL A 257 -24.20 -2.44 -31.11
CA VAL A 257 -24.45 -2.61 -32.56
C VAL A 257 -24.06 -1.31 -33.28
N TRP A 258 -23.53 -1.42 -34.49
CA TRP A 258 -23.12 -0.27 -35.28
C TRP A 258 -23.16 -0.54 -36.79
N ASN A 259 -23.08 0.49 -37.58
CA ASN A 259 -22.94 0.35 -39.05
C ASN A 259 -21.51 -0.06 -39.45
N GLY A 260 -21.41 -0.95 -40.40
CA GLY A 260 -20.12 -1.42 -40.91
C GLY A 260 -19.25 -0.29 -41.43
N PHE A 261 -18.02 -0.20 -41.01
CA PHE A 261 -17.02 0.73 -41.53
C PHE A 261 -16.39 0.16 -42.77
N LYS A 262 -16.21 0.98 -43.81
CA LYS A 262 -15.66 0.52 -45.10
C LYS A 262 -14.24 -0.02 -44.92
N GLU A 263 -13.99 -1.22 -45.48
CA GLU A 263 -12.70 -1.91 -45.40
C GLU A 263 -12.25 -2.30 -43.97
N ALA A 264 -13.15 -2.30 -42.97
CA ALA A 264 -12.82 -2.82 -41.67
C ALA A 264 -12.45 -4.32 -41.76
N VAL A 265 -11.38 -4.68 -41.09
CA VAL A 265 -10.96 -6.06 -40.90
C VAL A 265 -11.52 -6.61 -39.60
N TRP A 266 -11.51 -5.79 -38.55
CA TRP A 266 -12.18 -6.01 -37.27
C TRP A 266 -12.50 -4.69 -36.55
N TYR A 267 -13.17 -4.76 -35.41
CA TYR A 267 -13.46 -3.65 -34.52
C TYR A 267 -12.87 -3.93 -33.15
N ASN A 268 -12.24 -2.94 -32.54
CA ASN A 268 -11.83 -2.98 -31.14
C ASN A 268 -12.89 -2.35 -30.27
N ILE A 269 -13.14 -2.97 -29.14
CA ILE A 269 -14.17 -2.58 -28.18
C ILE A 269 -13.50 -2.18 -26.87
N TYR A 270 -13.89 -1.05 -26.35
CA TYR A 270 -13.42 -0.50 -25.08
C TYR A 270 -14.59 -0.18 -24.18
N GLN A 271 -14.37 -0.29 -22.89
CA GLN A 271 -15.29 0.13 -21.84
C GLN A 271 -14.57 1.09 -20.90
N LYS A 272 -15.30 2.07 -20.38
CA LYS A 272 -14.78 3.03 -19.40
C LYS A 272 -15.80 3.22 -18.29
N ALA A 273 -15.40 3.01 -17.03
CA ALA A 273 -16.15 3.35 -15.83
C ALA A 273 -16.17 4.88 -15.59
N PRO A 274 -17.05 5.43 -14.74
CA PRO A 274 -17.26 6.89 -14.59
C PRO A 274 -15.98 7.69 -14.34
N TYR A 275 -15.05 7.18 -13.54
CA TYR A 275 -13.80 7.86 -13.19
C TYR A 275 -12.56 7.15 -13.77
N GLY A 276 -12.72 5.96 -14.35
CA GLY A 276 -11.67 5.12 -14.87
C GLY A 276 -11.13 5.54 -16.26
N ILE A 277 -10.26 4.70 -16.78
CA ILE A 277 -9.69 4.79 -18.14
C ILE A 277 -10.41 3.84 -19.10
N TYR A 278 -10.20 3.99 -20.41
CA TYR A 278 -10.67 3.00 -21.39
C TYR A 278 -9.93 1.68 -21.22
N LYS A 279 -10.64 0.64 -20.78
CA LYS A 279 -10.17 -0.75 -20.73
C LYS A 279 -10.53 -1.43 -22.05
N TYR A 280 -9.58 -2.10 -22.70
CA TYR A 280 -9.86 -2.94 -23.87
C TYR A 280 -10.57 -4.21 -23.44
N ILE A 281 -11.80 -4.44 -23.93
CA ILE A 281 -12.63 -5.58 -23.52
C ILE A 281 -12.76 -6.66 -24.60
N GLY A 282 -12.36 -6.38 -25.83
CA GLY A 282 -12.38 -7.38 -26.88
C GLY A 282 -12.36 -6.84 -28.30
N LYS A 283 -12.38 -7.73 -29.29
CA LYS A 283 -12.52 -7.42 -30.72
C LYS A 283 -13.52 -8.34 -31.40
N THR A 284 -14.12 -7.87 -32.48
CA THR A 284 -15.04 -8.63 -33.33
C THR A 284 -14.85 -8.29 -34.82
N GLU A 285 -15.11 -9.22 -35.69
CA GLU A 285 -15.20 -8.98 -37.17
C GLU A 285 -16.63 -8.58 -37.57
N GLU A 286 -17.59 -8.78 -36.69
CA GLU A 286 -19.00 -8.46 -36.90
C GLU A 286 -19.29 -7.00 -36.53
N THR A 287 -20.47 -6.49 -36.87
CA THR A 287 -20.94 -5.15 -36.53
C THR A 287 -21.76 -5.15 -35.22
N HIS A 288 -21.45 -6.09 -34.35
CA HIS A 288 -22.01 -6.17 -33.00
C HIS A 288 -20.99 -6.82 -32.05
N PHE A 289 -21.18 -6.54 -30.76
CA PHE A 289 -20.40 -7.14 -29.66
C PHE A 289 -21.31 -7.31 -28.45
N ILE A 290 -21.13 -8.37 -27.70
CA ILE A 290 -21.86 -8.60 -26.45
C ILE A 290 -20.82 -8.60 -25.34
N ASP A 291 -20.96 -7.66 -24.41
CA ASP A 291 -20.28 -7.68 -23.15
C ASP A 291 -21.18 -8.40 -22.13
N ASP A 292 -20.86 -9.64 -21.83
CA ASP A 292 -21.57 -10.53 -20.91
C ASP A 292 -20.91 -10.57 -19.52
N LYS A 293 -19.93 -9.70 -19.28
CA LYS A 293 -19.20 -9.56 -18.02
C LYS A 293 -19.62 -8.34 -17.21
N VAL A 294 -20.63 -7.64 -17.62
CA VAL A 294 -21.15 -6.47 -16.89
C VAL A 294 -21.85 -6.98 -15.62
N ILE A 295 -21.32 -6.56 -14.47
CA ILE A 295 -21.77 -7.03 -13.15
C ILE A 295 -22.32 -5.91 -12.26
N THR A 296 -22.26 -4.67 -12.72
CA THR A 296 -22.71 -3.48 -12.01
C THR A 296 -23.72 -2.69 -12.81
N ASN A 297 -24.38 -1.74 -12.16
CA ASN A 297 -25.44 -0.93 -12.72
C ASN A 297 -25.07 0.55 -12.83
N VAL A 298 -23.77 0.85 -12.87
CA VAL A 298 -23.26 2.20 -13.08
C VAL A 298 -23.29 2.57 -14.56
N PRO A 299 -23.29 3.87 -14.92
CA PRO A 299 -23.19 4.30 -16.32
C PRO A 299 -21.79 3.96 -16.86
N PHE A 300 -21.74 3.20 -17.95
CA PHE A 300 -20.49 2.93 -18.68
C PHE A 300 -20.46 3.70 -20.00
N VAL A 301 -19.26 4.11 -20.41
CA VAL A 301 -19.00 4.58 -21.77
C VAL A 301 -18.34 3.45 -22.55
N TYR A 302 -19.00 2.98 -23.60
CA TYR A 302 -18.40 2.05 -24.54
C TYR A 302 -17.84 2.82 -25.73
N ALA A 303 -16.70 2.38 -26.24
CA ALA A 303 -16.08 2.94 -27.43
C ALA A 303 -15.75 1.85 -28.43
N VAL A 304 -16.00 2.13 -29.71
CA VAL A 304 -15.70 1.22 -30.83
C VAL A 304 -14.85 1.95 -31.86
N GLU A 305 -13.78 1.28 -32.33
CA GLU A 305 -12.95 1.77 -33.44
C GLU A 305 -12.79 0.68 -34.51
N ALA A 306 -12.83 1.05 -35.75
CA ALA A 306 -12.62 0.13 -36.89
C ALA A 306 -11.12 0.05 -37.22
N VAL A 307 -10.64 -1.16 -37.37
CA VAL A 307 -9.27 -1.46 -37.84
C VAL A 307 -9.33 -1.88 -39.29
N THR A 308 -8.58 -1.20 -40.17
CA THR A 308 -8.48 -1.49 -41.59
C THR A 308 -7.03 -1.77 -41.97
N THR A 309 -6.79 -2.23 -43.19
CA THR A 309 -5.43 -2.38 -43.72
C THR A 309 -4.67 -1.04 -43.91
N SER A 310 -5.40 0.08 -43.83
CA SER A 310 -4.88 1.44 -44.03
C SER A 310 -4.73 2.23 -42.73
N GLY A 311 -5.23 1.71 -41.60
CA GLY A 311 -5.16 2.37 -40.30
C GLY A 311 -6.40 2.15 -39.42
N ILE A 312 -6.52 2.92 -38.34
CA ILE A 312 -7.59 2.85 -37.36
C ILE A 312 -8.52 4.10 -37.48
N SER A 313 -9.82 3.88 -37.46
CA SER A 313 -10.81 4.97 -37.40
C SER A 313 -10.73 5.75 -36.08
N LYS A 314 -11.37 6.91 -36.01
CA LYS A 314 -11.67 7.54 -34.73
C LYS A 314 -12.58 6.62 -33.90
N ARG A 315 -12.45 6.68 -32.59
CA ARG A 315 -13.38 6.05 -31.65
C ARG A 315 -14.74 6.74 -31.73
N SER A 316 -15.78 5.93 -31.79
CA SER A 316 -17.15 6.38 -31.57
C SER A 316 -17.60 5.87 -30.21
N GLU A 317 -18.31 6.69 -29.48
CA GLU A 317 -18.66 6.45 -28.09
C GLU A 317 -20.18 6.37 -27.93
N VAL A 318 -20.63 5.54 -26.99
CA VAL A 318 -22.01 5.48 -26.52
C VAL A 318 -22.01 5.30 -25.00
N THR A 319 -22.81 6.09 -24.31
CA THR A 319 -23.04 5.93 -22.87
C THR A 319 -24.29 5.10 -22.65
N ILE A 320 -24.24 4.19 -21.72
CA ILE A 320 -25.39 3.39 -21.30
C ILE A 320 -25.54 3.46 -19.78
N ASP A 321 -26.72 3.81 -19.30
CA ASP A 321 -27.11 3.74 -17.89
C ASP A 321 -27.79 2.39 -17.67
N MET A 322 -27.20 1.57 -16.83
CA MET A 322 -27.75 0.24 -16.52
C MET A 322 -28.99 0.36 -15.62
N GLU A 323 -30.10 -0.24 -16.02
CA GLU A 323 -31.34 -0.29 -15.22
C GLU A 323 -31.32 -1.34 -14.10
N ALA A 324 -30.23 -2.10 -13.94
CA ALA A 324 -30.11 -3.11 -12.90
C ALA A 324 -30.19 -2.49 -11.49
N LYS A 325 -30.66 -3.24 -10.51
CA LYS A 325 -30.63 -2.80 -9.12
C LYS A 325 -29.17 -2.67 -8.67
N PRO A 326 -28.82 -1.57 -7.94
CA PRO A 326 -27.49 -1.44 -7.39
C PRO A 326 -27.12 -2.66 -6.55
N LYS A 327 -25.94 -3.22 -6.74
CA LYS A 327 -25.38 -4.18 -5.81
C LYS A 327 -25.21 -3.49 -4.46
N LYS A 328 -25.49 -4.22 -3.39
CA LYS A 328 -25.34 -3.73 -2.02
C LYS A 328 -24.23 -4.51 -1.34
N ARG A 329 -23.30 -3.79 -0.74
CA ARG A 329 -22.23 -4.40 0.04
C ARG A 329 -22.79 -5.03 1.29
N LYS A 330 -22.50 -6.30 1.54
CA LYS A 330 -22.91 -6.99 2.76
C LYS A 330 -22.09 -6.49 3.93
N MET A 331 -22.78 -5.99 4.95
CA MET A 331 -22.18 -5.29 6.08
C MET A 331 -22.72 -5.84 7.40
N GLU A 332 -21.94 -5.72 8.44
CA GLU A 332 -22.27 -6.10 9.81
C GLU A 332 -23.55 -5.42 10.30
N THR A 333 -24.36 -6.14 11.10
CA THR A 333 -25.49 -5.58 11.83
C THR A 333 -25.05 -5.28 13.26
N LEU A 334 -24.73 -4.04 13.53
CA LEU A 334 -24.15 -3.63 14.82
C LEU A 334 -25.21 -3.25 15.87
N GLY A 335 -24.88 -3.52 17.13
CA GLY A 335 -25.58 -3.06 18.31
C GLY A 335 -25.41 -1.57 18.61
N ARG A 336 -25.88 -1.12 19.78
CA ARG A 336 -25.84 0.31 20.16
C ARG A 336 -24.44 0.81 20.53
N GLY A 337 -23.51 -0.04 20.95
CA GLY A 337 -22.16 0.34 21.41
C GLY A 337 -22.16 1.43 22.47
N ALA A 338 -23.18 1.45 23.35
CA ALA A 338 -23.40 2.53 24.30
C ALA A 338 -22.31 2.60 25.38
N VAL A 339 -21.82 3.80 25.66
CA VAL A 339 -20.78 4.08 26.66
C VAL A 339 -21.28 5.14 27.66
N ALA A 340 -20.95 4.96 28.95
CA ALA A 340 -21.15 5.95 29.98
C ALA A 340 -19.85 6.10 30.78
N MET A 341 -19.19 7.26 30.68
CA MET A 341 -17.90 7.53 31.30
C MET A 341 -18.05 8.59 32.40
N MET A 342 -17.52 8.32 33.61
CA MET A 342 -17.46 9.33 34.65
C MET A 342 -16.39 10.38 34.34
N THR A 343 -16.77 11.64 34.31
CA THR A 343 -15.88 12.80 34.12
C THR A 343 -15.93 13.75 35.34
N GLU A 344 -15.07 14.74 35.37
CA GLU A 344 -15.09 15.80 36.38
C GLU A 344 -16.39 16.64 36.34
N ASN A 345 -17.08 16.66 35.18
CA ASN A 345 -18.27 17.48 34.95
C ASN A 345 -19.60 16.70 35.01
N GLY A 346 -19.56 15.41 35.36
CA GLY A 346 -20.71 14.51 35.37
C GLY A 346 -20.46 13.24 34.59
N VAL A 347 -21.52 12.56 34.13
CA VAL A 347 -21.43 11.34 33.32
C VAL A 347 -21.60 11.71 31.86
N PHE A 348 -20.56 11.46 31.08
CA PHE A 348 -20.61 11.54 29.62
C PHE A 348 -21.19 10.24 29.03
N LEU A 349 -22.09 10.37 28.10
CA LEU A 349 -22.73 9.25 27.40
C LEU A 349 -22.51 9.41 25.90
N SER A 350 -22.21 8.31 25.20
CA SER A 350 -22.21 8.22 23.75
C SER A 350 -22.79 6.88 23.28
N TRP A 351 -23.29 6.84 22.04
CA TRP A 351 -23.94 5.65 21.49
C TRP A 351 -23.89 5.65 19.97
N ARG A 352 -23.86 4.46 19.39
CA ARG A 352 -23.83 4.25 17.95
C ARG A 352 -25.16 4.58 17.27
N LEU A 353 -25.08 5.30 16.16
CA LEU A 353 -26.14 5.47 15.18
C LEU A 353 -25.79 4.63 13.96
N ASN A 354 -26.59 3.62 13.63
CA ASN A 354 -26.38 2.82 12.44
C ASN A 354 -26.79 3.60 11.18
N ALA A 355 -26.18 3.31 10.01
CA ALA A 355 -26.48 4.05 8.79
C ALA A 355 -27.95 3.90 8.34
N TYR A 356 -28.58 2.74 8.55
CA TYR A 356 -29.99 2.53 8.29
C TYR A 356 -30.93 3.31 9.24
N GLU A 357 -30.46 3.66 10.44
CA GLU A 357 -31.17 4.52 11.38
C GLU A 357 -31.01 6.00 10.99
N TYR A 358 -29.81 6.38 10.54
CA TYR A 358 -29.54 7.71 10.01
C TYR A 358 -30.44 8.04 8.81
N GLU A 359 -30.59 7.10 7.85
CA GLU A 359 -31.49 7.23 6.70
C GLU A 359 -32.96 7.43 7.12
N GLN A 360 -33.36 6.86 8.25
CA GLN A 360 -34.74 6.96 8.75
C GLN A 360 -34.98 8.09 9.76
N ASP A 361 -33.98 8.94 9.96
CA ASP A 361 -34.01 10.06 10.92
C ASP A 361 -34.37 9.61 12.35
N ILE A 362 -33.76 8.53 12.82
CA ILE A 362 -33.91 8.03 14.19
C ILE A 362 -33.18 9.01 15.14
N ASN A 363 -33.85 9.35 16.27
CA ASN A 363 -33.39 10.25 17.30
C ASN A 363 -33.37 9.50 18.64
N PHE A 364 -33.01 10.18 19.75
CA PHE A 364 -32.80 9.47 21.02
C PHE A 364 -33.35 10.25 22.23
N ILE A 365 -33.71 9.51 23.28
CA ILE A 365 -33.91 10.05 24.62
C ILE A 365 -33.09 9.23 25.63
N ILE A 366 -32.71 9.84 26.74
CA ILE A 366 -31.94 9.19 27.80
C ILE A 366 -32.74 9.15 29.10
N LEU A 367 -32.73 7.99 29.75
CA LEU A 367 -33.25 7.78 31.07
C LEU A 367 -32.08 7.51 32.05
N ARG A 368 -32.11 8.10 33.23
CA ARG A 368 -31.23 7.77 34.35
C ARG A 368 -32.03 7.05 35.44
N ASN A 369 -31.65 5.85 35.82
CA ASN A 369 -32.34 5.01 36.80
C ASN A 369 -33.86 4.84 36.48
N GLY A 370 -34.24 4.80 35.21
CA GLY A 370 -35.60 4.69 34.71
C GLY A 370 -36.38 5.99 34.58
N GLU A 371 -35.81 7.14 34.95
CA GLU A 371 -36.43 8.46 34.81
C GLU A 371 -35.85 9.21 33.61
N LYS A 372 -36.69 9.73 32.70
CA LYS A 372 -36.27 10.51 31.55
C LYS A 372 -35.59 11.81 31.96
N ILE A 373 -34.37 12.07 31.47
CA ILE A 373 -33.56 13.23 31.78
C ILE A 373 -33.31 14.17 30.61
N THR A 374 -33.71 13.79 29.37
CA THR A 374 -33.50 14.61 28.17
C THR A 374 -34.80 14.84 27.42
N ASP A 375 -34.88 15.95 26.68
CA ASP A 375 -35.74 16.07 25.53
C ASP A 375 -35.22 15.14 24.40
N VAL A 376 -35.89 15.10 23.25
CA VAL A 376 -35.41 14.31 22.09
C VAL A 376 -34.13 14.95 21.54
N ILE A 377 -33.04 14.18 21.54
CA ILE A 377 -31.75 14.55 20.99
C ILE A 377 -31.77 14.27 19.49
N THR A 378 -31.63 15.31 18.66
CA THR A 378 -31.81 15.26 17.20
C THR A 378 -30.54 15.53 16.40
N ASP A 379 -29.54 16.12 17.03
CA ASP A 379 -28.34 16.70 16.41
C ASP A 379 -27.04 16.00 16.78
N SER A 380 -27.09 15.05 17.71
CA SER A 380 -25.90 14.34 18.17
C SER A 380 -26.21 12.91 18.66
N THR A 381 -25.17 12.16 18.95
CA THR A 381 -25.21 10.83 19.57
C THR A 381 -24.39 10.78 20.86
N ASN A 382 -24.33 11.91 21.56
CA ASN A 382 -23.68 12.04 22.86
C ASN A 382 -24.44 13.00 23.78
N TYR A 383 -24.17 12.90 25.09
CA TYR A 383 -24.82 13.73 26.09
C TYR A 383 -23.98 13.79 27.39
N LEU A 384 -23.94 14.93 28.05
CA LEU A 384 -23.32 15.09 29.37
C LEU A 384 -24.40 15.30 30.44
N ASP A 385 -24.60 14.28 31.30
CA ASP A 385 -25.42 14.40 32.51
C ASP A 385 -24.59 14.96 33.67
N LYS A 386 -24.76 16.26 33.94
CA LYS A 386 -24.01 16.98 34.98
C LYS A 386 -24.36 16.53 36.42
N ASP A 387 -25.51 15.91 36.59
CA ASP A 387 -25.97 15.39 37.90
C ASP A 387 -25.70 13.88 38.06
N GLY A 388 -25.13 13.25 37.03
CA GLY A 388 -24.84 11.83 36.94
C GLY A 388 -23.76 11.38 37.96
N LYS A 389 -23.87 10.16 38.44
CA LYS A 389 -23.01 9.56 39.46
C LYS A 389 -22.49 8.19 39.03
N PRO A 390 -21.38 7.70 39.58
CA PRO A 390 -20.80 6.40 39.24
C PRO A 390 -21.73 5.20 39.43
N GLU A 391 -22.71 5.29 40.35
CA GLU A 391 -23.68 4.22 40.61
C GLU A 391 -24.92 4.24 39.73
N ASP A 392 -25.09 5.26 38.85
CA ASP A 392 -26.26 5.40 38.01
C ASP A 392 -26.25 4.37 36.86
N VAL A 393 -27.45 4.01 36.42
CA VAL A 393 -27.66 3.18 35.22
C VAL A 393 -28.46 4.00 34.23
N TYR A 394 -27.94 4.08 33.00
CA TYR A 394 -28.58 4.82 31.93
C TYR A 394 -29.27 3.90 30.96
N THR A 395 -30.37 4.36 30.37
CA THR A 395 -31.04 3.69 29.28
C THR A 395 -31.15 4.64 28.12
N ILE A 396 -30.58 4.27 26.96
CA ILE A 396 -30.68 5.01 25.71
C ILE A 396 -31.78 4.38 24.88
N LYS A 397 -32.80 5.17 24.53
CA LYS A 397 -33.94 4.73 23.72
C LYS A 397 -33.97 5.46 22.39
N ALA A 398 -34.08 4.68 21.31
CA ALA A 398 -34.34 5.23 19.98
C ALA A 398 -35.78 5.79 19.90
N VAL A 399 -35.93 6.88 19.12
CA VAL A 399 -37.16 7.63 18.94
C VAL A 399 -37.41 7.90 17.44
N LYS A 400 -38.65 7.67 17.00
CA LYS A 400 -39.10 8.06 15.66
C LYS A 400 -40.38 8.89 15.78
N GLY A 401 -40.33 10.16 15.36
CA GLY A 401 -41.41 11.10 15.60
C GLY A 401 -41.63 11.33 17.11
N ASN A 402 -42.85 11.02 17.58
CA ASN A 402 -43.21 11.13 19.01
C ASN A 402 -43.28 9.75 19.73
N LYS A 403 -42.68 8.73 19.15
CA LYS A 403 -42.70 7.40 19.72
C LYS A 403 -41.29 6.89 19.98
N ALA A 404 -41.09 6.31 21.16
CA ALA A 404 -39.85 5.65 21.57
C ALA A 404 -39.99 4.12 21.48
N GLU A 405 -38.85 3.48 21.35
CA GLU A 405 -38.75 2.02 21.51
C GLU A 405 -39.09 1.57 22.94
N LYS A 406 -39.57 0.35 23.11
CA LYS A 406 -40.02 -0.16 24.38
C LYS A 406 -38.89 -0.41 25.38
N LYS A 407 -37.75 -0.95 24.96
CA LYS A 407 -36.70 -1.36 25.89
C LYS A 407 -35.57 -0.34 25.99
N GLY A 408 -34.94 -0.02 24.91
CA GLY A 408 -33.67 0.71 24.89
C GLY A 408 -32.49 -0.17 25.33
N VAL A 409 -31.30 0.42 25.31
CA VAL A 409 -30.06 -0.22 25.74
C VAL A 409 -29.59 0.35 27.07
N GLU A 410 -29.36 -0.51 28.05
CA GLU A 410 -28.86 -0.14 29.37
C GLU A 410 -27.33 -0.10 29.40
N VAL A 411 -26.77 0.94 30.01
CA VAL A 411 -25.32 1.10 30.20
C VAL A 411 -25.02 1.55 31.64
N LYS A 412 -23.94 0.97 32.19
CA LYS A 412 -23.42 1.33 33.51
C LYS A 412 -22.26 2.28 33.37
N VAL A 413 -22.09 3.13 34.41
CA VAL A 413 -21.00 4.11 34.41
C VAL A 413 -19.65 3.43 34.64
N VAL A 414 -18.72 3.66 33.73
CA VAL A 414 -17.29 3.34 33.90
C VAL A 414 -16.65 4.47 34.69
N ASN A 415 -16.22 4.16 35.93
CA ASN A 415 -15.57 5.13 36.82
C ASN A 415 -14.04 5.04 36.71
N ALA A 416 -13.54 5.17 35.46
CA ALA A 416 -12.12 5.16 35.09
C ALA A 416 -11.95 5.99 33.82
N PRO A 417 -10.74 6.49 33.52
CA PRO A 417 -10.52 7.27 32.30
C PRO A 417 -10.43 6.39 31.02
N TYR A 418 -10.65 5.09 31.12
CA TYR A 418 -10.60 4.11 30.01
C TYR A 418 -11.45 2.88 30.36
N ILE A 419 -11.77 2.10 29.35
CA ILE A 419 -12.36 0.77 29.53
C ILE A 419 -11.22 -0.25 29.55
N SER A 420 -11.18 -1.07 30.60
CA SER A 420 -10.12 -2.07 30.83
C SER A 420 -10.54 -3.44 30.30
N ILE A 421 -9.67 -4.06 29.51
CA ILE A 421 -9.79 -5.45 29.06
C ILE A 421 -8.64 -6.25 29.67
N PRO A 422 -8.87 -7.02 30.73
CA PRO A 422 -7.85 -7.90 31.30
C PRO A 422 -7.38 -8.96 30.31
N LEU A 423 -6.07 -9.18 30.24
CA LEU A 423 -5.43 -10.11 29.32
C LEU A 423 -4.89 -11.36 30.01
N ASP A 424 -5.00 -12.50 29.35
CA ASP A 424 -4.32 -13.74 29.71
C ASP A 424 -2.91 -13.79 29.09
N LYS A 425 -1.98 -13.00 29.71
CA LYS A 425 -0.61 -12.83 29.19
C LYS A 425 0.11 -14.18 29.12
N PRO A 426 0.72 -14.55 27.94
CA PRO A 426 1.49 -15.79 27.81
C PRO A 426 2.74 -15.80 28.70
N GLU A 427 3.21 -17.00 29.08
CA GLU A 427 4.51 -17.16 29.73
C GLU A 427 5.64 -16.73 28.80
N ASN A 428 6.75 -16.24 29.38
CA ASN A 428 7.88 -15.75 28.61
C ASN A 428 8.42 -16.82 27.66
N PHE A 429 8.74 -16.41 26.45
CA PHE A 429 9.49 -17.23 25.51
C PHE A 429 10.95 -17.36 25.98
N VAL A 430 11.51 -18.57 25.93
CA VAL A 430 12.92 -18.84 26.23
C VAL A 430 13.58 -19.36 24.95
N ASP A 431 14.59 -18.63 24.47
CA ASP A 431 15.33 -19.03 23.27
C ASP A 431 16.28 -20.21 23.53
N PRO A 432 16.87 -20.84 22.50
CA PRO A 432 17.81 -21.97 22.67
C PRO A 432 19.06 -21.63 23.48
N ASP A 433 19.42 -20.34 23.58
CA ASP A 433 20.58 -19.87 24.37
C ASP A 433 20.20 -19.60 25.83
N GLY A 434 18.93 -19.75 26.19
CA GLY A 434 18.41 -19.58 27.55
C GLY A 434 18.02 -18.15 27.90
N ASN A 435 17.94 -17.22 26.93
CA ASN A 435 17.44 -15.86 27.16
C ASN A 435 15.91 -15.88 27.22
N SER A 436 15.37 -15.15 28.20
CA SER A 436 13.93 -15.05 28.44
C SER A 436 13.39 -13.73 27.90
N TYR A 437 12.35 -13.81 27.07
CA TYR A 437 11.66 -12.66 26.45
C TYR A 437 10.19 -12.66 26.85
N PRO A 438 9.67 -11.54 27.41
CA PRO A 438 8.25 -11.43 27.67
C PRO A 438 7.46 -11.34 26.37
N TYR A 439 6.22 -11.81 26.39
CA TYR A 439 5.25 -11.49 25.35
C TYR A 439 4.72 -10.07 25.54
N THR A 440 4.59 -9.36 24.44
CA THR A 440 3.98 -8.03 24.37
C THR A 440 2.69 -8.08 23.57
N ALA A 441 1.64 -7.43 24.06
CA ALA A 441 0.41 -7.19 23.31
C ALA A 441 0.72 -6.23 22.16
N ASN A 442 0.43 -6.64 20.92
CA ASN A 442 0.82 -5.91 19.72
C ASN A 442 -0.43 -5.50 18.91
N ASP A 443 -0.39 -5.66 17.58
CA ASP A 443 -1.49 -5.26 16.71
C ASP A 443 -2.77 -6.05 17.01
N ALA A 444 -3.89 -5.39 16.82
CA ALA A 444 -5.21 -6.00 16.99
C ALA A 444 -6.10 -5.75 15.76
N SER A 445 -7.20 -6.46 15.71
CA SER A 445 -8.33 -6.22 14.81
C SER A 445 -9.62 -6.34 15.60
N VAL A 446 -10.73 -5.84 15.06
CA VAL A 446 -12.06 -5.95 15.68
C VAL A 446 -13.09 -6.48 14.69
N ALA A 447 -13.96 -7.35 15.17
CA ALA A 447 -15.13 -7.85 14.44
C ALA A 447 -16.13 -8.48 15.40
N ASP A 448 -17.39 -8.62 15.00
CA ASP A 448 -18.42 -9.35 15.71
C ASP A 448 -18.25 -10.87 15.48
N LEU A 449 -17.56 -11.56 16.40
CA LEU A 449 -17.21 -12.98 16.24
C LEU A 449 -18.33 -13.93 16.59
N ASP A 450 -19.24 -13.56 17.51
CA ASP A 450 -20.30 -14.44 17.98
C ASP A 450 -21.70 -14.03 17.51
N GLY A 451 -21.80 -12.91 16.81
CA GLY A 451 -23.04 -12.45 16.19
C GLY A 451 -23.95 -11.70 17.16
N ASP A 452 -23.45 -11.15 18.26
CA ASP A 452 -24.27 -10.38 19.22
C ASP A 452 -24.42 -8.89 18.88
N GLY A 453 -23.64 -8.40 17.91
CA GLY A 453 -23.64 -7.02 17.43
C GLY A 453 -22.64 -6.11 18.14
N GLU A 454 -21.91 -6.62 19.10
CA GLU A 454 -20.79 -5.94 19.75
C GLU A 454 -19.47 -6.50 19.19
N TYR A 455 -18.41 -5.72 19.24
CA TYR A 455 -17.13 -6.16 18.72
C TYR A 455 -16.32 -6.95 19.76
N GLU A 456 -15.65 -8.00 19.29
CA GLU A 456 -14.54 -8.64 19.98
C GLU A 456 -13.21 -8.09 19.45
N ILE A 457 -12.16 -8.16 20.30
CA ILE A 457 -10.78 -7.79 19.94
C ILE A 457 -9.98 -9.07 19.69
N ILE A 458 -9.36 -9.15 18.51
CA ILE A 458 -8.40 -10.17 18.13
C ILE A 458 -7.01 -9.57 18.28
N LEU A 459 -6.24 -10.05 19.26
CA LEU A 459 -4.95 -9.50 19.66
C LEU A 459 -3.79 -10.42 19.25
N ARG A 460 -2.78 -9.85 18.59
CA ARG A 460 -1.50 -10.52 18.31
C ARG A 460 -0.54 -10.35 19.48
N TRP A 461 0.10 -11.45 19.88
CA TRP A 461 1.17 -11.47 20.87
C TRP A 461 2.51 -11.76 20.21
N ASP A 462 3.49 -10.92 20.44
CA ASP A 462 4.86 -11.06 19.96
C ASP A 462 5.86 -11.21 21.11
N ALA A 463 6.81 -12.16 20.98
CA ALA A 463 7.96 -12.26 21.87
C ALA A 463 9.26 -12.25 21.05
N ASN A 464 10.14 -11.29 21.33
CA ASN A 464 11.37 -11.09 20.56
C ASN A 464 11.14 -10.95 19.04
N GLY A 465 10.00 -10.32 18.64
CA GLY A 465 9.66 -10.10 17.24
C GLY A 465 10.78 -9.39 16.48
N LYS A 466 10.93 -9.72 15.19
CA LYS A 466 12.00 -9.20 14.34
C LYS A 466 11.44 -8.58 13.07
N ASP A 467 12.09 -7.54 12.60
CA ASP A 467 11.97 -7.14 11.21
C ASP A 467 12.61 -8.21 10.30
N ASN A 468 12.21 -8.27 9.05
CA ASN A 468 12.72 -9.23 8.07
C ASN A 468 14.23 -9.09 7.83
N SER A 469 14.77 -7.88 7.99
CA SER A 469 16.20 -7.59 7.86
C SER A 469 17.05 -8.02 9.07
N HIS A 470 16.44 -8.47 10.17
CA HIS A 470 17.17 -8.80 11.41
C HIS A 470 17.16 -10.30 11.70
N LYS A 471 18.35 -10.86 11.98
CA LYS A 471 18.54 -12.24 12.44
C LYS A 471 18.02 -12.45 13.85
N GLY A 472 17.71 -13.69 14.19
CA GLY A 472 17.36 -14.15 15.52
C GLY A 472 16.08 -14.98 15.56
N ILE A 473 16.04 -15.92 16.50
CA ILE A 473 14.87 -16.76 16.76
C ILE A 473 13.84 -15.92 17.51
N THR A 474 12.60 -15.94 17.02
CA THR A 474 11.44 -15.31 17.66
C THR A 474 10.66 -16.31 18.50
N GLY A 475 9.88 -15.82 19.46
CA GLY A 475 8.81 -16.61 20.07
C GLY A 475 7.73 -16.98 19.06
N GLU A 476 6.90 -17.93 19.42
CA GLU A 476 5.73 -18.30 18.62
C GLU A 476 4.73 -17.14 18.61
N CYS A 477 4.23 -16.77 17.43
CA CYS A 477 3.22 -15.73 17.30
C CYS A 477 1.86 -16.30 17.75
N LEU A 478 1.17 -15.61 18.67
CA LEU A 478 -0.12 -16.05 19.19
C LEU A 478 -1.20 -15.05 18.81
N LEU A 479 -2.40 -15.55 18.54
CA LEU A 479 -3.60 -14.73 18.34
C LEU A 479 -4.63 -15.10 19.41
N ASP A 480 -5.08 -14.12 20.17
CA ASP A 480 -6.13 -14.28 21.18
C ASP A 480 -7.38 -13.49 20.81
N ALA A 481 -8.56 -14.03 21.10
CA ALA A 481 -9.81 -13.27 21.02
C ALA A 481 -10.37 -12.97 22.41
N TYR A 482 -10.82 -11.73 22.61
CA TYR A 482 -11.40 -11.23 23.85
C TYR A 482 -12.69 -10.46 23.57
N LYS A 483 -13.71 -10.68 24.43
CA LYS A 483 -14.83 -9.74 24.56
C LYS A 483 -14.38 -8.47 25.28
N LEU A 484 -15.11 -7.39 25.11
CA LEU A 484 -14.81 -6.09 25.75
C LEU A 484 -14.88 -6.14 27.29
N ASP A 485 -15.48 -7.17 27.88
CA ASP A 485 -15.48 -7.41 29.34
C ASP A 485 -14.25 -8.20 29.84
N GLY A 486 -13.32 -8.55 28.95
CA GLY A 486 -12.12 -9.35 29.23
C GLY A 486 -12.32 -10.86 29.16
N THR A 487 -13.49 -11.33 28.78
CA THR A 487 -13.73 -12.76 28.56
C THR A 487 -12.90 -13.23 27.36
N LYS A 488 -11.92 -14.12 27.63
CA LYS A 488 -11.13 -14.75 26.57
C LYS A 488 -11.94 -15.86 25.89
N LEU A 489 -12.07 -15.79 24.55
CA LEU A 489 -12.77 -16.79 23.76
C LEU A 489 -11.85 -17.96 23.40
N TRP A 490 -10.67 -17.66 22.84
CA TRP A 490 -9.71 -18.66 22.39
C TRP A 490 -8.29 -18.10 22.25
N ARG A 491 -7.33 -19.00 22.04
CA ARG A 491 -5.95 -18.70 21.61
C ARG A 491 -5.58 -19.63 20.46
N ILE A 492 -5.13 -19.07 19.35
CA ILE A 492 -4.46 -19.74 18.24
C ILE A 492 -2.96 -19.55 18.42
N ASN A 493 -2.19 -20.65 18.32
CA ASN A 493 -0.73 -20.58 18.31
C ASN A 493 -0.25 -20.86 16.89
N LEU A 494 0.32 -19.88 16.19
CA LEU A 494 0.82 -20.05 14.83
C LEU A 494 2.07 -20.95 14.73
N GLY A 495 2.68 -21.29 15.87
CA GLY A 495 3.77 -22.22 15.97
C GLY A 495 5.13 -21.65 15.55
N ARG A 496 6.16 -22.47 15.71
CA ARG A 496 7.56 -22.09 15.49
C ARG A 496 7.94 -21.87 14.03
N ASN A 497 7.11 -22.34 13.10
CA ASN A 497 7.33 -22.21 11.66
C ASN A 497 6.64 -20.98 11.05
N ILE A 498 6.10 -20.09 11.88
CA ILE A 498 5.73 -18.72 11.55
C ILE A 498 6.62 -17.80 12.38
N ARG A 499 7.44 -17.00 11.72
CA ARG A 499 8.29 -16.01 12.40
C ARG A 499 7.44 -14.85 12.89
N SER A 500 7.75 -14.29 14.06
CA SER A 500 7.02 -13.18 14.65
C SER A 500 7.63 -11.84 14.24
N GLY A 501 6.79 -10.89 13.83
CA GLY A 501 7.18 -9.53 13.42
C GLY A 501 6.18 -8.91 12.46
N SER A 502 6.30 -7.60 12.19
CA SER A 502 5.32 -6.80 11.47
C SER A 502 4.96 -7.31 10.06
N HIS A 503 5.94 -7.88 9.34
CA HIS A 503 5.75 -8.32 7.96
C HIS A 503 5.39 -9.80 7.81
N TYR A 504 5.42 -10.59 8.89
CA TYR A 504 5.24 -12.04 8.81
C TYR A 504 3.80 -12.51 8.99
N THR A 505 3.02 -11.78 9.80
CA THR A 505 1.71 -12.23 10.25
C THR A 505 0.67 -11.14 10.04
N GLN A 506 0.05 -11.14 8.87
CA GLN A 506 -1.17 -10.39 8.57
C GLN A 506 -2.35 -11.32 8.82
N PHE A 507 -3.35 -10.81 9.52
CA PHE A 507 -4.57 -11.57 9.80
C PHE A 507 -5.79 -10.70 9.52
N MET A 508 -6.67 -11.22 8.67
CA MET A 508 -7.89 -10.53 8.28
C MET A 508 -9.07 -11.12 9.05
N VAL A 509 -9.86 -10.25 9.68
CA VAL A 509 -11.04 -10.65 10.44
C VAL A 509 -12.25 -9.93 9.86
N TYR A 510 -13.16 -10.70 9.31
CA TYR A 510 -14.35 -10.20 8.62
C TYR A 510 -15.41 -11.29 8.51
N ASP A 511 -16.67 -10.93 8.34
CA ASP A 511 -17.73 -11.91 8.02
C ASP A 511 -17.66 -12.30 6.54
N PHE A 512 -16.74 -13.22 6.22
CA PHE A 512 -16.46 -13.63 4.83
C PHE A 512 -17.54 -14.51 4.21
N ASN A 513 -18.28 -15.26 5.02
CA ASN A 513 -19.33 -16.17 4.55
C ASN A 513 -20.74 -15.54 4.62
N ASN A 514 -20.84 -14.31 5.16
CA ASN A 514 -22.08 -13.54 5.33
C ASN A 514 -23.12 -14.23 6.25
N ASP A 515 -22.70 -14.93 7.29
CA ASP A 515 -23.61 -15.55 8.27
C ASP A 515 -23.87 -14.66 9.52
N GLY A 516 -23.20 -13.50 9.59
CA GLY A 516 -23.30 -12.53 10.68
C GLY A 516 -22.33 -12.78 11.82
N LYS A 517 -21.33 -13.64 11.64
CA LYS A 517 -20.21 -13.89 12.53
C LYS A 517 -18.93 -13.86 11.74
N ALA A 518 -17.97 -13.06 12.22
CA ALA A 518 -16.73 -12.93 11.48
C ALA A 518 -15.82 -14.16 11.59
N GLU A 519 -15.11 -14.47 10.53
CA GLU A 519 -14.03 -15.44 10.46
C GLU A 519 -12.67 -14.76 10.55
N LEU A 520 -11.61 -15.56 10.80
CA LEU A 520 -10.22 -15.14 10.75
C LEU A 520 -9.48 -15.90 9.64
N VAL A 521 -8.75 -15.17 8.79
CA VAL A 521 -7.89 -15.74 7.74
C VAL A 521 -6.47 -15.26 7.94
N CYS A 522 -5.51 -16.18 8.02
CA CYS A 522 -4.10 -15.84 8.07
C CYS A 522 -3.21 -16.96 7.50
N LYS A 523 -1.94 -16.62 7.26
CA LYS A 523 -0.90 -17.58 6.89
C LYS A 523 -0.59 -18.50 8.08
N THR A 524 -0.49 -19.81 7.80
CA THR A 524 -0.14 -20.85 8.78
C THR A 524 0.96 -21.78 8.23
N ALA A 525 1.46 -22.66 9.07
CA ALA A 525 2.48 -23.64 8.72
C ALA A 525 2.32 -24.91 9.56
N ASP A 526 3.18 -25.88 9.35
CA ASP A 526 3.30 -27.03 10.25
C ASP A 526 3.48 -26.58 11.71
N ALA A 527 2.91 -27.32 12.64
CA ALA A 527 2.86 -27.03 14.09
C ALA A 527 1.98 -25.83 14.50
N THR A 528 1.18 -25.24 13.61
CA THR A 528 0.11 -24.31 14.02
C THR A 528 -0.96 -25.06 14.81
N VAL A 529 -1.39 -24.51 15.94
CA VAL A 529 -2.44 -25.07 16.82
C VAL A 529 -3.62 -24.12 16.89
N ASP A 530 -4.81 -24.62 16.57
CA ASP A 530 -6.04 -23.82 16.57
C ASP A 530 -6.63 -23.61 17.98
N GLY A 531 -7.72 -22.85 18.08
CA GLY A 531 -8.42 -22.56 19.35
C GLY A 531 -9.01 -23.77 20.08
N LYS A 532 -9.09 -24.93 19.44
CA LYS A 532 -9.58 -26.21 20.01
C LYS A 532 -8.47 -27.22 20.27
N GLY A 533 -7.21 -26.89 19.90
CA GLY A 533 -6.04 -27.76 20.06
C GLY A 533 -5.77 -28.69 18.87
N ASN A 534 -6.43 -28.50 17.72
CA ASN A 534 -6.11 -29.23 16.50
C ASN A 534 -4.82 -28.66 15.88
N VAL A 535 -3.98 -29.54 15.32
CA VAL A 535 -2.67 -29.17 14.78
C VAL A 535 -2.67 -29.26 13.26
N ILE A 536 -2.17 -28.21 12.59
CA ILE A 536 -1.92 -28.23 11.15
C ILE A 536 -0.60 -28.97 10.88
N GLY A 537 -0.62 -29.90 9.96
CA GLY A 537 0.55 -30.60 9.45
C GLY A 537 1.35 -31.38 10.52
N ASP A 538 2.67 -31.30 10.45
CA ASP A 538 3.57 -32.00 11.39
C ASP A 538 3.83 -31.13 12.64
N LYS A 539 3.32 -31.57 13.79
CA LYS A 539 3.48 -30.88 15.08
C LYS A 539 4.93 -30.76 15.58
N ASP A 540 5.80 -31.64 15.13
CA ASP A 540 7.19 -31.74 15.59
C ASP A 540 8.17 -31.05 14.62
N ALA A 541 7.70 -30.56 13.46
CA ALA A 541 8.51 -29.87 12.47
C ALA A 541 9.10 -28.57 13.00
N ASP A 542 10.36 -28.30 12.63
CA ASP A 542 11.07 -27.04 12.90
C ASP A 542 11.94 -26.70 11.69
N TYR A 543 11.55 -25.74 10.93
CA TYR A 543 12.22 -25.27 9.70
C TYR A 543 13.10 -24.04 9.91
N ARG A 544 13.23 -23.56 11.15
CA ARG A 544 14.09 -22.41 11.46
C ARG A 544 15.56 -22.75 11.22
N ASN A 545 16.25 -21.95 10.44
CA ASN A 545 17.69 -22.06 10.29
C ASN A 545 18.42 -21.48 11.52
N LYS A 546 19.76 -21.55 11.54
CA LYS A 546 20.60 -21.04 12.64
C LYS A 546 20.41 -19.54 12.92
N ASP A 547 19.97 -18.75 11.93
CA ASP A 547 19.74 -17.31 12.02
C ASP A 547 18.27 -16.96 12.31
N GLY A 548 17.41 -17.97 12.48
CA GLY A 548 16.00 -17.83 12.82
C GLY A 548 15.07 -17.60 11.62
N PHE A 549 15.58 -17.61 10.38
CA PHE A 549 14.75 -17.52 9.18
C PHE A 549 14.15 -18.87 8.81
N ILE A 550 13.01 -18.84 8.12
CA ILE A 550 12.27 -20.02 7.68
C ILE A 550 12.28 -20.03 6.16
N LEU A 551 13.25 -20.76 5.56
CA LEU A 551 13.50 -20.76 4.12
C LEU A 551 13.00 -22.02 3.41
N GLU A 552 12.44 -22.95 4.15
CA GLU A 552 11.89 -24.22 3.66
C GLU A 552 10.67 -24.64 4.49
N GLY A 553 10.03 -25.72 4.12
CA GLY A 553 8.82 -26.22 4.74
C GLY A 553 7.54 -25.74 4.04
N PRO A 554 6.40 -26.40 4.32
CA PRO A 554 5.11 -26.04 3.74
C PRO A 554 4.58 -24.71 4.33
N GLU A 555 3.80 -24.02 3.53
CA GLU A 555 3.09 -22.81 3.90
C GLU A 555 1.62 -22.97 3.51
N TYR A 556 0.72 -22.57 4.39
CA TYR A 556 -0.72 -22.68 4.19
C TYR A 556 -1.42 -21.34 4.40
N LEU A 557 -2.61 -21.21 3.84
CA LEU A 557 -3.60 -20.20 4.18
C LEU A 557 -4.77 -20.90 4.88
N THR A 558 -5.13 -20.46 6.08
CA THR A 558 -6.17 -21.10 6.88
C THR A 558 -7.27 -20.12 7.23
N LEU A 559 -8.52 -20.58 7.06
CA LEU A 559 -9.75 -19.97 7.52
C LEU A 559 -10.12 -20.59 8.88
N PHE A 560 -10.32 -19.72 9.89
CA PHE A 560 -10.74 -20.13 11.24
C PHE A 560 -12.12 -19.56 11.57
N ASN A 561 -12.92 -20.33 12.29
CA ASN A 561 -14.15 -19.88 12.87
C ASN A 561 -13.89 -18.82 13.96
N GLY A 562 -14.46 -17.63 13.83
CA GLY A 562 -14.19 -16.52 14.74
C GLY A 562 -14.66 -16.72 16.17
N GLU A 563 -15.80 -17.40 16.37
CA GLU A 563 -16.35 -17.66 17.71
C GLU A 563 -15.50 -18.65 18.52
N THR A 564 -14.86 -19.61 17.84
CA THR A 564 -14.19 -20.74 18.49
C THR A 564 -12.69 -20.85 18.23
N GLY A 565 -12.16 -20.15 17.24
CA GLY A 565 -10.79 -20.31 16.77
C GLY A 565 -10.49 -21.64 16.09
N GLU A 566 -11.52 -22.47 15.76
CA GLU A 566 -11.37 -23.78 15.13
C GLU A 566 -11.10 -23.66 13.64
N ILE A 567 -10.23 -24.53 13.09
CA ILE A 567 -9.95 -24.59 11.65
C ILE A 567 -11.22 -24.97 10.88
N MET A 568 -11.63 -24.16 9.91
CA MET A 568 -12.72 -24.44 8.97
C MET A 568 -12.18 -24.99 7.64
N ASP A 569 -11.12 -24.38 7.10
CA ASP A 569 -10.47 -24.80 5.86
C ASP A 569 -9.00 -24.43 5.83
N THR A 570 -8.18 -25.19 5.11
CA THR A 570 -6.77 -24.93 4.92
C THR A 570 -6.37 -25.28 3.49
N VAL A 571 -5.74 -24.34 2.79
CA VAL A 571 -5.22 -24.53 1.43
C VAL A 571 -3.72 -24.22 1.39
N ASP A 572 -3.02 -24.71 0.37
CA ASP A 572 -1.62 -24.31 0.15
C ASP A 572 -1.51 -22.81 -0.07
N TYR A 573 -0.51 -22.16 0.52
CA TYR A 573 -0.28 -20.73 0.34
C TYR A 573 0.18 -20.44 -1.10
N ASP A 574 -0.52 -19.56 -1.79
CA ASP A 574 -0.17 -19.11 -3.14
C ASP A 574 0.20 -17.60 -3.12
N PRO A 575 1.38 -17.20 -3.64
CA PRO A 575 2.43 -18.05 -4.23
C PRO A 575 3.24 -18.79 -3.14
N PRO A 576 3.69 -20.00 -3.43
CA PRO A 576 4.64 -20.70 -2.55
C PRO A 576 5.96 -19.91 -2.48
N ARG A 577 6.75 -20.10 -1.42
CA ARG A 577 8.08 -19.51 -1.26
C ARG A 577 8.99 -19.80 -2.48
N GLY A 578 8.96 -21.02 -2.99
CA GLY A 578 9.77 -21.41 -4.15
C GLY A 578 11.27 -21.23 -3.90
N ASN A 579 11.97 -20.72 -4.90
CA ASN A 579 13.37 -20.37 -4.78
C ASN A 579 13.49 -18.98 -4.13
N VAL A 580 13.97 -18.91 -2.90
CA VAL A 580 14.12 -17.66 -2.13
C VAL A 580 14.86 -16.55 -2.90
N ARG A 581 15.86 -16.93 -3.71
CA ARG A 581 16.66 -15.97 -4.48
C ARG A 581 15.88 -15.23 -5.58
N GLU A 582 14.76 -15.79 -6.03
CA GLU A 582 13.91 -15.14 -7.03
C GLU A 582 13.15 -13.94 -6.45
N TRP A 583 13.09 -13.81 -5.12
CA TRP A 583 12.44 -12.71 -4.41
C TRP A 583 13.36 -11.50 -4.14
N GLY A 584 14.65 -11.56 -4.53
CA GLY A 584 15.58 -10.45 -4.42
C GLY A 584 16.75 -10.65 -3.47
N ASP A 585 16.68 -11.66 -2.58
CA ASP A 585 17.78 -12.03 -1.68
C ASP A 585 17.90 -13.53 -1.47
N SER A 586 18.93 -13.98 -0.72
CA SER A 586 19.18 -15.39 -0.45
C SER A 586 18.93 -15.82 0.99
N TRP A 587 18.51 -14.91 1.87
CA TRP A 587 18.48 -15.13 3.31
C TRP A 587 17.13 -14.90 3.98
N GLY A 588 16.12 -14.42 3.23
CA GLY A 588 14.74 -14.41 3.67
C GLY A 588 14.16 -13.03 4.04
N ASN A 589 14.85 -11.93 3.71
CA ASN A 589 14.30 -10.60 3.94
C ASN A 589 13.14 -10.31 2.97
N ARG A 590 13.33 -10.58 1.66
CA ARG A 590 12.35 -10.21 0.63
C ARG A 590 11.20 -11.21 0.49
N VAL A 591 11.49 -12.51 0.58
CA VAL A 591 10.50 -13.58 0.40
C VAL A 591 9.37 -13.57 1.42
N ASP A 592 9.61 -13.06 2.61
CA ASP A 592 8.64 -13.01 3.71
C ASP A 592 8.07 -11.60 3.94
N ARG A 593 7.94 -10.82 2.87
CA ARG A 593 7.22 -9.53 2.86
C ARG A 593 5.79 -9.76 2.43
N PHE A 594 4.87 -9.78 3.41
CA PHE A 594 3.45 -10.04 3.21
C PHE A 594 2.62 -8.80 3.48
N LEU A 595 1.57 -8.61 2.68
CA LEU A 595 0.45 -7.73 2.95
C LEU A 595 -0.86 -8.51 2.81
N ALA A 596 -1.96 -7.97 3.31
CA ALA A 596 -3.29 -8.54 3.10
C ALA A 596 -4.36 -7.45 3.21
N CYS A 597 -5.51 -7.68 2.59
CA CYS A 597 -6.68 -6.84 2.74
C CYS A 597 -7.98 -7.62 2.56
N VAL A 598 -9.08 -6.96 2.86
CA VAL A 598 -10.44 -7.36 2.49
C VAL A 598 -10.93 -6.41 1.40
N ALA A 599 -11.64 -6.91 0.39
CA ALA A 599 -12.16 -6.12 -0.72
C ALA A 599 -13.48 -6.67 -1.25
N TYR A 600 -14.41 -5.79 -1.68
CA TYR A 600 -15.67 -6.18 -2.32
C TYR A 600 -15.47 -6.29 -3.84
N LEU A 601 -14.73 -7.33 -4.26
CA LEU A 601 -14.34 -7.54 -5.67
C LEU A 601 -15.50 -7.88 -6.61
N ASP A 602 -16.66 -8.24 -6.07
CA ASP A 602 -17.89 -8.42 -6.83
C ASP A 602 -18.96 -7.36 -6.51
N GLY A 603 -18.59 -6.37 -5.69
CA GLY A 603 -19.47 -5.29 -5.24
C GLY A 603 -20.51 -5.68 -4.19
N GLU A 604 -20.53 -6.94 -3.74
CA GLU A 604 -21.53 -7.46 -2.80
C GLU A 604 -20.91 -8.23 -1.64
N ASN A 605 -20.02 -9.17 -1.91
CA ASN A 605 -19.45 -10.09 -0.92
C ASN A 605 -17.98 -9.74 -0.64
N PRO A 606 -17.53 -9.81 0.62
CA PRO A 606 -16.13 -9.58 0.97
C PRO A 606 -15.23 -10.74 0.49
N SER A 607 -14.14 -10.42 -0.17
CA SER A 607 -13.07 -11.35 -0.52
C SER A 607 -11.84 -11.04 0.32
N VAL A 608 -11.01 -12.05 0.65
CA VAL A 608 -9.70 -11.83 1.25
C VAL A 608 -8.62 -11.83 0.17
N VAL A 609 -7.72 -10.86 0.20
CA VAL A 609 -6.59 -10.76 -0.72
C VAL A 609 -5.30 -10.89 0.07
N MET A 610 -4.50 -11.90 -0.28
CA MET A 610 -3.20 -12.17 0.32
C MET A 610 -2.09 -11.78 -0.65
N CYS A 611 -1.12 -10.99 -0.16
CA CYS A 611 -0.06 -10.44 -1.00
C CYS A 611 1.30 -10.95 -0.53
N ARG A 612 2.24 -11.14 -1.47
CA ARG A 612 3.62 -11.51 -1.18
C ARG A 612 4.58 -10.83 -2.14
N GLY A 613 5.62 -10.17 -1.61
CA GLY A 613 6.64 -9.48 -2.37
C GLY A 613 6.18 -8.13 -2.91
N TYR A 614 7.11 -7.17 -2.97
CA TYR A 614 6.90 -5.83 -3.52
C TYR A 614 8.22 -5.04 -3.69
N TYR A 615 9.35 -5.67 -3.40
CA TYR A 615 10.68 -5.10 -3.55
C TYR A 615 11.37 -5.60 -4.80
N ASP A 616 12.28 -4.79 -5.30
CA ASP A 616 13.25 -5.03 -6.35
C ASP A 616 12.66 -5.26 -7.76
N HIS A 617 13.25 -4.59 -8.73
CA HIS A 617 12.82 -4.65 -10.14
C HIS A 617 12.99 -6.05 -10.71
N GLY A 618 11.93 -6.59 -11.31
CA GLY A 618 11.88 -7.95 -11.86
C GLY A 618 11.66 -9.07 -10.84
N CYS A 619 11.65 -8.77 -9.53
CA CYS A 619 11.28 -9.71 -8.48
C CYS A 619 9.76 -9.85 -8.36
N PRO A 620 9.25 -11.00 -7.85
CA PRO A 620 7.82 -11.20 -7.78
C PRO A 620 7.09 -10.20 -6.90
N THR A 621 6.00 -9.64 -7.42
CA THR A 621 4.94 -8.94 -6.70
C THR A 621 3.64 -9.69 -6.98
N VAL A 622 3.01 -10.26 -5.94
CA VAL A 622 1.89 -11.18 -6.12
C VAL A 622 0.74 -10.84 -5.20
N LEU A 623 -0.46 -10.74 -5.78
CA LEU A 623 -1.72 -10.62 -5.04
C LEU A 623 -2.61 -11.81 -5.42
N VAL A 624 -3.22 -12.47 -4.44
CA VAL A 624 -4.12 -13.60 -4.66
C VAL A 624 -5.42 -13.39 -3.90
N ALA A 625 -6.53 -13.32 -4.61
CA ALA A 625 -7.85 -13.17 -4.04
C ALA A 625 -8.54 -14.52 -3.81
N TYR A 626 -9.21 -14.63 -2.68
CA TYR A 626 -10.03 -15.77 -2.31
C TYR A 626 -11.42 -15.31 -1.85
N ASP A 627 -12.44 -16.04 -2.28
CA ASP A 627 -13.79 -15.96 -1.74
C ASP A 627 -13.99 -17.06 -0.70
N VAL A 628 -14.85 -16.83 0.27
CA VAL A 628 -15.31 -17.90 1.18
C VAL A 628 -16.67 -18.40 0.72
N ILE A 629 -16.71 -19.61 0.16
CA ILE A 629 -17.91 -20.26 -0.37
C ILE A 629 -18.10 -21.58 0.39
N ASP A 630 -19.27 -21.77 1.00
CA ASP A 630 -19.57 -22.95 1.81
C ASP A 630 -18.48 -23.21 2.88
N ASN A 631 -17.99 -22.15 3.52
CA ASN A 631 -16.92 -22.18 4.54
C ASN A 631 -15.57 -22.72 4.01
N LYS A 632 -15.28 -22.48 2.74
CA LYS A 632 -14.02 -22.87 2.09
C LYS A 632 -13.39 -21.71 1.33
N LEU A 633 -12.08 -21.66 1.35
CA LEU A 633 -11.26 -20.73 0.58
C LEU A 633 -11.26 -21.13 -0.90
N VAL A 634 -11.90 -20.36 -1.73
CA VAL A 634 -11.96 -20.55 -3.18
C VAL A 634 -11.21 -19.44 -3.89
N LYS A 635 -10.12 -19.79 -4.58
CA LYS A 635 -9.33 -18.81 -5.30
C LYS A 635 -10.14 -18.15 -6.41
N ARG A 636 -10.24 -16.80 -6.37
CA ARG A 636 -10.91 -15.99 -7.39
C ARG A 636 -9.97 -15.67 -8.55
N TRP A 637 -8.85 -15.05 -8.24
CA TRP A 637 -7.82 -14.70 -9.24
C TRP A 637 -6.42 -14.60 -8.60
N LYS A 638 -5.40 -14.48 -9.45
CA LYS A 638 -4.02 -14.20 -9.07
C LYS A 638 -3.43 -13.17 -10.01
N PHE A 639 -3.00 -12.05 -9.46
CA PHE A 639 -2.12 -11.10 -10.12
C PHE A 639 -0.67 -11.51 -9.86
N LEU A 640 0.16 -11.53 -10.91
CA LEU A 640 1.58 -11.82 -10.81
C LEU A 640 2.36 -10.85 -11.69
N ALA A 641 3.28 -10.13 -11.08
CA ALA A 641 4.30 -9.35 -11.75
C ALA A 641 5.67 -9.94 -11.43
N ASN A 642 6.52 -10.11 -12.42
CA ASN A 642 7.91 -10.55 -12.29
C ASN A 642 8.69 -10.21 -13.59
N LYS A 643 9.92 -10.68 -13.71
CA LYS A 643 10.77 -10.47 -14.90
C LYS A 643 10.19 -11.01 -16.22
N ASP A 644 9.24 -11.93 -16.15
CA ASP A 644 8.68 -12.63 -17.31
C ASP A 644 7.31 -12.08 -17.76
N GLN A 645 6.59 -11.40 -16.83
CA GLN A 645 5.27 -10.78 -17.10
C GLN A 645 4.98 -9.62 -16.18
N ASN A 646 4.28 -8.60 -16.66
CA ASN A 646 3.88 -7.41 -15.91
C ASN A 646 5.05 -6.74 -15.18
N ILE A 647 6.23 -6.72 -15.81
CA ILE A 647 7.48 -6.26 -15.18
C ILE A 647 7.38 -4.82 -14.66
N GLU A 648 6.56 -4.01 -15.28
CA GLU A 648 6.26 -2.62 -14.90
C GLU A 648 5.62 -2.48 -13.51
N TYR A 649 5.02 -3.54 -12.98
CA TYR A 649 4.41 -3.58 -11.63
C TYR A 649 5.36 -4.11 -10.55
N THR A 650 6.56 -4.55 -10.94
CA THR A 650 7.56 -4.97 -9.95
C THR A 650 8.18 -3.76 -9.27
N ASN A 651 8.57 -3.87 -8.00
CA ASN A 651 9.13 -2.78 -7.18
C ASN A 651 8.17 -1.58 -6.95
N GLN A 652 6.87 -1.75 -7.15
CA GLN A 652 5.89 -0.65 -7.00
C GLN A 652 5.08 -0.72 -5.70
N GLY A 653 5.10 -1.86 -5.00
CA GLY A 653 4.34 -2.05 -3.78
C GLY A 653 4.87 -1.23 -2.61
N ASN A 654 4.01 -0.97 -1.63
CA ASN A 654 4.31 -0.21 -0.42
C ASN A 654 4.31 -1.11 0.82
N HIS A 655 4.63 -0.59 2.00
CA HIS A 655 4.47 -1.31 3.29
C HIS A 655 3.02 -1.37 3.78
N ASN A 656 2.08 -0.88 3.03
CA ASN A 656 0.65 -1.06 3.20
C ASN A 656 -0.06 -0.92 1.84
N LEU A 657 -1.39 -0.93 1.85
CA LEU A 657 -2.21 -0.84 0.66
C LEU A 657 -3.49 -0.05 0.96
N GLY A 658 -4.23 0.31 -0.08
CA GLY A 658 -5.54 0.94 0.02
C GLY A 658 -6.57 0.18 -0.81
N VAL A 659 -7.82 0.16 -0.36
CA VAL A 659 -8.92 -0.56 -1.03
C VAL A 659 -10.12 0.35 -1.14
N GLY A 660 -10.74 0.37 -2.30
CA GLY A 660 -12.01 1.06 -2.54
C GLY A 660 -12.37 1.08 -4.01
N ASP A 661 -13.58 1.46 -4.31
CA ASP A 661 -14.07 1.72 -5.68
C ASP A 661 -13.45 3.02 -6.20
N ILE A 662 -12.28 2.91 -6.86
CA ILE A 662 -11.53 4.07 -7.32
C ILE A 662 -11.99 4.57 -8.70
N ASP A 663 -12.60 3.72 -9.53
CA ASP A 663 -13.01 4.11 -10.88
C ASP A 663 -14.53 4.33 -11.01
N GLY A 664 -15.29 4.09 -9.94
CA GLY A 664 -16.73 4.35 -9.85
C GLY A 664 -17.58 3.27 -10.51
N ASP A 665 -17.07 2.06 -10.66
CA ASP A 665 -17.83 0.95 -11.25
C ASP A 665 -18.63 0.12 -10.22
N GLY A 666 -18.47 0.45 -8.93
CA GLY A 666 -19.17 -0.20 -7.81
C GLY A 666 -18.42 -1.42 -7.23
N LEU A 667 -17.23 -1.73 -7.73
CA LEU A 667 -16.36 -2.83 -7.30
C LEU A 667 -15.11 -2.24 -6.64
N ASP A 668 -14.43 -3.00 -5.80
CA ASP A 668 -13.21 -2.48 -5.16
C ASP A 668 -11.96 -2.83 -5.97
N GLU A 669 -11.10 -1.86 -6.14
CA GLU A 669 -9.72 -2.00 -6.60
C GLU A 669 -8.75 -1.98 -5.43
N ILE A 670 -7.53 -2.45 -5.69
CA ILE A 670 -6.43 -2.47 -4.72
C ILE A 670 -5.34 -1.54 -5.20
N VAL A 671 -5.14 -0.43 -4.49
CA VAL A 671 -4.01 0.47 -4.70
C VAL A 671 -2.84 -0.06 -3.87
N TYR A 672 -1.84 -0.59 -4.55
CA TYR A 672 -0.69 -1.29 -3.95
C TYR A 672 0.58 -0.43 -4.07
N GLY A 673 0.60 0.73 -3.39
CA GLY A 673 1.67 1.71 -3.54
C GLY A 673 1.61 2.44 -4.89
N ALA A 674 2.70 2.42 -5.65
CA ALA A 674 2.83 3.11 -6.93
C ALA A 674 2.12 2.39 -8.11
N MET A 675 1.20 1.47 -7.82
CA MET A 675 0.39 0.74 -8.80
C MET A 675 -1.03 0.48 -8.30
N ALA A 676 -1.94 0.12 -9.21
CA ALA A 676 -3.28 -0.35 -8.86
C ALA A 676 -3.64 -1.63 -9.62
N VAL A 677 -4.40 -2.50 -8.95
CA VAL A 677 -4.92 -3.76 -9.49
C VAL A 677 -6.45 -3.73 -9.44
N ASP A 678 -7.06 -4.04 -10.57
CA ASP A 678 -8.50 -4.07 -10.80
C ASP A 678 -9.19 -5.21 -10.03
N HIS A 679 -10.48 -5.08 -9.78
CA HIS A 679 -11.31 -6.09 -9.16
C HIS A 679 -11.22 -7.49 -9.82
N ASP A 680 -10.85 -7.56 -11.11
CA ASP A 680 -10.68 -8.82 -11.85
C ASP A 680 -9.23 -9.37 -11.82
N GLY A 681 -8.33 -8.73 -11.07
CA GLY A 681 -6.93 -9.15 -10.92
C GLY A 681 -6.01 -8.71 -12.05
N LYS A 682 -6.40 -7.71 -12.84
CA LYS A 682 -5.52 -7.08 -13.85
C LYS A 682 -4.92 -5.78 -13.34
N GLY A 683 -3.71 -5.46 -13.79
CA GLY A 683 -3.12 -4.17 -13.51
C GLY A 683 -3.86 -3.05 -14.23
N ILE A 684 -4.15 -1.95 -13.51
CA ILE A 684 -4.74 -0.74 -14.08
C ILE A 684 -3.64 0.18 -14.58
N TYR A 685 -2.70 0.51 -13.70
CA TYR A 685 -1.54 1.34 -14.00
C TYR A 685 -0.36 1.02 -13.07
N SER A 686 0.81 1.42 -13.50
CA SER A 686 2.03 1.57 -12.71
C SER A 686 2.60 2.96 -12.96
N THR A 687 2.96 3.70 -11.92
CA THR A 687 3.56 5.04 -12.08
C THR A 687 5.06 5.00 -12.34
N GLY A 688 5.70 3.87 -12.03
CA GLY A 688 7.17 3.73 -12.14
C GLY A 688 7.93 4.51 -11.05
N LEU A 689 7.23 5.04 -10.02
CA LEU A 689 7.85 5.82 -8.93
C LEU A 689 8.47 4.95 -7.83
N GLU A 690 8.32 3.63 -7.96
CA GLU A 690 8.89 2.61 -7.08
C GLU A 690 8.31 2.60 -5.66
N HIS A 691 8.91 1.77 -4.81
CA HIS A 691 8.50 1.48 -3.45
C HIS A 691 8.44 2.72 -2.54
N GLY A 692 7.58 2.66 -1.50
CA GLY A 692 7.49 3.66 -0.44
C GLY A 692 6.93 3.09 0.86
N ASP A 693 7.07 3.83 1.95
CA ASP A 693 6.73 3.38 3.30
C ASP A 693 5.29 3.69 3.72
N CYS A 694 4.66 4.69 3.10
CA CYS A 694 3.39 5.23 3.57
C CYS A 694 2.49 5.72 2.44
N MET A 695 1.18 5.56 2.62
CA MET A 695 0.17 6.04 1.70
C MET A 695 -1.17 6.26 2.41
N ASN A 696 -2.02 7.12 1.87
CA ASN A 696 -3.39 7.28 2.31
C ASN A 696 -4.34 7.27 1.11
N LEU A 697 -5.38 6.44 1.18
CA LEU A 697 -6.50 6.38 0.22
C LEU A 697 -7.80 6.72 0.95
N GLY A 698 -8.53 7.72 0.47
CA GLY A 698 -9.80 8.15 1.05
C GLY A 698 -10.39 9.31 0.26
N ASN A 699 -11.54 9.83 0.65
CA ASN A 699 -12.05 11.04 0.05
C ASN A 699 -11.53 12.27 0.81
N PHE A 700 -10.60 13.01 0.23
CA PHE A 700 -9.90 14.11 0.89
C PHE A 700 -10.38 15.50 0.46
N THR A 701 -11.30 15.58 -0.51
CA THR A 701 -11.85 16.85 -0.98
C THR A 701 -13.36 16.77 -1.21
N LYS A 702 -14.06 17.87 -0.98
CA LYS A 702 -15.48 17.98 -1.31
C LYS A 702 -15.75 18.04 -2.83
N LYS A 703 -14.73 18.29 -3.64
CA LYS A 703 -14.87 18.63 -5.08
C LYS A 703 -15.36 17.47 -5.93
N THR A 704 -15.01 16.28 -5.56
CA THR A 704 -15.37 15.04 -6.29
C THR A 704 -15.88 13.97 -5.32
N PRO A 705 -16.84 13.14 -5.73
CA PRO A 705 -17.21 11.96 -4.94
C PRO A 705 -16.17 10.83 -5.03
N ASN A 706 -15.17 10.97 -5.88
CA ASN A 706 -14.11 9.99 -6.08
C ASN A 706 -13.11 10.00 -4.91
N LEU A 707 -12.38 8.91 -4.74
CA LEU A 707 -11.28 8.83 -3.78
C LEU A 707 -10.08 9.62 -4.28
N ASP A 708 -9.27 10.08 -3.35
CA ASP A 708 -7.98 10.73 -3.55
C ASP A 708 -6.86 9.85 -2.98
N PHE A 709 -5.65 10.04 -3.46
CA PHE A 709 -4.51 9.25 -3.03
C PHE A 709 -3.28 10.12 -2.78
N PHE A 710 -2.63 9.88 -1.64
CA PHE A 710 -1.37 10.49 -1.24
C PHE A 710 -0.35 9.38 -0.95
N GLN A 711 0.85 9.48 -1.50
CA GLN A 711 1.93 8.50 -1.30
C GLN A 711 3.28 9.15 -1.07
N ILE A 712 4.14 8.44 -0.36
CA ILE A 712 5.52 8.76 -0.07
C ILE A 712 6.41 7.69 -0.69
N HIS A 713 7.59 8.11 -1.22
CA HIS A 713 8.56 7.22 -1.84
C HIS A 713 9.86 7.15 -1.02
N GLU A 714 10.43 5.95 -0.94
CA GLU A 714 11.67 5.68 -0.20
C GLU A 714 12.91 6.08 -0.98
N HIS A 715 12.86 5.98 -2.31
CA HIS A 715 14.05 6.14 -3.14
C HIS A 715 14.49 7.61 -3.22
N ASP A 716 15.74 7.89 -2.86
CA ASP A 716 16.33 9.25 -2.90
C ASP A 716 16.39 9.86 -4.30
N SER A 717 16.36 9.03 -5.35
CA SER A 717 16.33 9.44 -6.75
C SER A 717 14.94 9.41 -7.39
N ALA A 718 13.88 9.08 -6.65
CA ALA A 718 12.51 9.13 -7.17
C ALA A 718 12.19 10.56 -7.65
N GLU A 719 11.47 10.68 -8.77
CA GLU A 719 11.06 11.99 -9.31
C GLU A 719 10.31 12.82 -8.27
N TYR A 720 9.52 12.15 -7.43
CA TYR A 720 8.82 12.72 -6.29
C TYR A 720 9.15 11.91 -5.04
N GLY A 721 9.56 12.57 -3.95
CA GLY A 721 9.66 11.95 -2.63
C GLY A 721 8.28 11.74 -1.99
N PHE A 722 7.29 12.55 -2.40
CA PHE A 722 5.87 12.35 -2.12
C PHE A 722 5.00 13.02 -3.19
N GLU A 723 3.78 12.52 -3.37
CA GLU A 723 2.88 12.98 -4.41
C GLU A 723 1.40 12.78 -4.06
N VAL A 724 0.54 13.51 -4.75
CA VAL A 724 -0.92 13.32 -4.81
C VAL A 724 -1.30 12.96 -6.24
N ARG A 725 -2.04 11.87 -6.41
CA ARG A 725 -2.50 11.43 -7.73
C ARG A 725 -3.97 11.05 -7.74
N ASP A 726 -4.49 10.91 -8.94
CA ASP A 726 -5.79 10.28 -9.18
C ASP A 726 -5.65 8.76 -9.07
N PRO A 727 -6.29 8.09 -8.10
CA PRO A 727 -6.11 6.64 -7.91
C PRO A 727 -6.73 5.79 -9.04
N ALA A 728 -7.69 6.31 -9.80
CA ALA A 728 -8.32 5.58 -10.89
C ALA A 728 -7.47 5.53 -12.17
N THR A 729 -6.65 6.56 -12.38
CA THR A 729 -5.90 6.73 -13.63
C THR A 729 -4.39 6.65 -13.45
N GLY A 730 -3.90 6.83 -12.22
CA GLY A 730 -2.47 6.95 -11.92
C GLY A 730 -1.88 8.32 -12.29
N GLU A 731 -2.71 9.30 -12.74
CA GLU A 731 -2.24 10.64 -13.09
C GLU A 731 -1.77 11.40 -11.86
N ILE A 732 -0.49 11.83 -11.87
CA ILE A 732 0.09 12.64 -10.79
C ILE A 732 -0.48 14.05 -10.89
N LYS A 733 -1.26 14.47 -9.89
CA LYS A 733 -1.81 15.83 -9.79
C LYS A 733 -0.72 16.84 -9.44
N TRP A 734 0.13 16.49 -8.50
CA TRP A 734 1.37 17.19 -8.14
C TRP A 734 2.25 16.30 -7.29
N GLY A 735 3.54 16.61 -7.23
CA GLY A 735 4.51 15.95 -6.37
C GLY A 735 5.71 16.85 -6.07
N LYS A 736 6.49 16.48 -5.07
CA LYS A 736 7.69 17.20 -4.65
C LYS A 736 8.89 16.27 -4.57
N PHE A 737 9.96 16.65 -5.24
CA PHE A 737 11.25 15.99 -5.08
C PHE A 737 11.87 16.32 -3.70
N THR A 738 12.31 15.32 -2.97
CA THR A 738 12.95 15.47 -1.65
C THR A 738 14.44 15.14 -1.65
N GLY A 739 14.90 14.31 -2.57
CA GLY A 739 16.29 13.86 -2.66
C GLY A 739 16.75 13.01 -1.48
N ARG A 740 15.81 12.39 -0.77
CA ARG A 740 16.05 11.54 0.41
C ARG A 740 14.95 10.51 0.54
N ASP A 741 15.20 9.46 1.30
CA ASP A 741 14.13 8.63 1.85
C ASP A 741 13.17 9.52 2.66
N THR A 742 11.92 9.61 2.21
CA THR A 742 10.93 10.51 2.81
C THR A 742 10.23 9.85 4.00
N THR A 743 10.43 8.57 4.20
CA THR A 743 9.94 7.77 5.31
C THR A 743 8.43 7.78 5.46
N ARG A 744 7.85 8.75 6.18
CA ARG A 744 6.45 8.80 6.54
C ARG A 744 5.83 10.17 6.36
N GLY A 745 4.50 10.20 6.31
CA GLY A 745 3.68 11.40 6.25
C GLY A 745 2.20 11.07 6.25
N LEU A 746 1.39 12.09 6.37
CA LEU A 746 -0.05 12.00 6.51
C LEU A 746 -0.78 12.92 5.53
N CYS A 747 -2.00 12.48 5.21
CA CYS A 747 -3.02 13.31 4.57
C CYS A 747 -4.25 13.35 5.49
N ALA A 748 -4.50 14.49 6.14
CA ALA A 748 -5.59 14.66 7.08
C ALA A 748 -6.07 16.11 7.14
N LYS A 749 -7.32 16.33 7.55
CA LYS A 749 -7.87 17.67 7.79
C LYS A 749 -7.37 18.18 9.14
N ILE A 750 -6.38 19.07 9.14
CA ILE A 750 -5.79 19.66 10.36
C ILE A 750 -5.88 21.20 10.40
N ASP A 751 -6.27 21.85 9.33
CA ASP A 751 -6.42 23.29 9.25
C ASP A 751 -7.76 23.65 8.56
N PRO A 752 -8.74 24.20 9.31
CA PRO A 752 -10.07 24.50 8.78
C PRO A 752 -10.10 25.68 7.80
N ARG A 753 -9.02 26.46 7.70
CA ARG A 753 -8.93 27.65 6.83
C ARG A 753 -8.79 27.31 5.34
N TYR A 754 -8.40 26.07 5.04
CA TYR A 754 -8.20 25.57 3.66
C TYR A 754 -9.17 24.45 3.35
N GLU A 755 -9.71 24.45 2.14
CA GLU A 755 -10.61 23.41 1.66
C GLU A 755 -9.84 22.07 1.48
N GLY A 756 -10.48 20.94 1.79
CA GLY A 756 -9.88 19.62 1.69
C GLY A 756 -8.88 19.31 2.81
N ASN A 757 -8.32 18.12 2.76
CA ASN A 757 -7.26 17.66 3.66
C ASN A 757 -5.95 18.39 3.36
N GLN A 758 -5.01 18.29 4.29
CA GLN A 758 -3.64 18.77 4.13
C GLN A 758 -2.69 17.57 4.10
N CYS A 759 -1.61 17.68 3.32
CA CYS A 759 -0.55 16.68 3.24
C CYS A 759 0.75 17.22 3.84
N TRP A 760 1.46 16.39 4.58
CA TRP A 760 2.79 16.72 5.09
C TRP A 760 3.63 15.46 5.30
N VAL A 761 4.93 15.63 5.30
CA VAL A 761 5.91 14.57 5.55
C VAL A 761 6.93 15.05 6.57
N MET A 762 7.73 14.13 7.09
CA MET A 762 8.80 14.44 8.04
C MET A 762 9.74 15.51 7.49
N ASP A 763 10.05 16.53 8.32
CA ASP A 763 10.99 17.62 8.02
C ASP A 763 10.66 18.44 6.76
N ASP A 764 9.36 18.57 6.44
CA ASP A 764 8.88 19.37 5.31
C ASP A 764 7.65 20.21 5.70
N GLY A 765 7.11 20.96 4.75
CA GLY A 765 5.97 21.85 4.93
C GLY A 765 4.62 21.14 4.96
N ILE A 766 3.56 21.91 5.15
CA ILE A 766 2.16 21.51 4.99
C ILE A 766 1.66 22.00 3.64
N TYR A 767 0.99 21.13 2.89
CA TYR A 767 0.48 21.38 1.54
C TYR A 767 -1.03 21.16 1.46
N THR A 768 -1.71 21.93 0.60
CA THR A 768 -3.09 21.63 0.20
C THR A 768 -3.11 20.44 -0.77
N MET A 769 -4.30 19.87 -1.01
CA MET A 769 -4.51 18.80 -2.01
C MET A 769 -4.12 19.20 -3.44
N GLU A 770 -3.99 20.51 -3.73
CA GLU A 770 -3.52 21.03 -5.02
C GLU A 770 -2.02 21.41 -5.03
N GLY A 771 -1.27 21.07 -3.97
CA GLY A 771 0.17 21.35 -3.87
C GLY A 771 0.54 22.77 -3.42
N GLY A 772 -0.44 23.58 -3.02
CA GLY A 772 -0.18 24.90 -2.45
C GLY A 772 0.43 24.78 -1.05
N ILE A 773 1.58 25.44 -0.82
CA ILE A 773 2.21 25.44 0.50
C ILE A 773 1.44 26.31 1.48
N ILE A 774 1.11 25.76 2.64
CA ILE A 774 0.42 26.44 3.75
C ILE A 774 1.44 26.94 4.78
N ASN A 775 2.39 26.08 5.11
CA ASN A 775 3.45 26.38 6.07
C ASN A 775 4.73 25.64 5.67
N GLU A 776 5.89 26.28 5.92
CA GLU A 776 7.22 25.73 5.61
C GLU A 776 7.62 24.58 6.55
N LYS A 777 6.96 24.41 7.69
CA LYS A 777 7.20 23.35 8.65
C LYS A 777 5.87 22.70 9.05
N GLY A 778 5.75 21.39 8.83
CA GLY A 778 4.63 20.57 9.24
C GLY A 778 4.72 20.06 10.69
N PRO A 779 3.66 19.39 11.18
CA PRO A 779 3.71 18.66 12.45
C PRO A 779 4.81 17.59 12.43
N GLU A 780 5.43 17.34 13.59
CA GLU A 780 6.40 16.22 13.74
C GLU A 780 5.68 14.87 13.85
N SER A 781 4.40 14.86 14.18
CA SER A 781 3.53 13.67 14.13
C SER A 781 3.12 13.37 12.69
N ILE A 782 3.43 12.17 12.22
CA ILE A 782 3.38 11.78 10.80
C ILE A 782 2.80 10.38 10.53
N ASP A 783 2.39 9.67 11.58
CA ASP A 783 2.00 8.26 11.44
C ASP A 783 0.49 8.06 11.50
N PHE A 784 -0.22 8.69 12.45
CA PHE A 784 -1.64 8.49 12.67
C PHE A 784 -2.39 9.81 12.85
N ALA A 785 -3.60 9.85 12.32
CA ALA A 785 -4.60 10.88 12.61
C ALA A 785 -5.89 10.22 13.10
N ILE A 786 -6.59 10.85 14.04
CA ILE A 786 -7.73 10.29 14.77
C ILE A 786 -8.89 11.30 14.82
N TRP A 787 -10.13 10.85 14.72
CA TRP A 787 -11.32 11.65 14.97
C TRP A 787 -11.58 11.64 16.50
N TRP A 788 -11.28 12.76 17.22
CA TRP A 788 -11.27 12.76 18.67
C TRP A 788 -12.15 13.83 19.33
N ASP A 789 -11.81 15.12 19.25
CA ASP A 789 -12.38 16.16 20.12
C ASP A 789 -13.78 16.67 19.72
N GLY A 790 -14.35 16.14 18.64
CA GLY A 790 -15.74 16.39 18.26
C GLY A 790 -15.95 17.58 17.33
N ASP A 791 -14.89 18.24 16.91
CA ASP A 791 -14.95 19.14 15.74
C ASP A 791 -14.70 18.32 14.44
N LEU A 792 -14.76 18.98 13.27
CA LEU A 792 -14.57 18.31 11.98
C LEU A 792 -13.10 18.36 11.49
N ILE A 793 -12.15 18.44 12.41
CA ILE A 793 -10.70 18.41 12.14
C ILE A 793 -10.12 17.21 12.85
N ARG A 794 -9.15 16.55 12.24
CA ARG A 794 -8.48 15.38 12.85
C ARG A 794 -7.38 15.80 13.83
N GLU A 795 -7.29 15.10 14.92
CA GLU A 795 -6.16 15.10 15.84
C GLU A 795 -5.07 14.13 15.35
N LEU A 796 -3.88 14.26 15.92
CA LEU A 796 -2.70 13.47 15.57
C LEU A 796 -2.37 12.53 16.73
N LEU A 797 -2.30 11.24 16.43
CA LEU A 797 -1.94 10.22 17.40
C LEU A 797 -0.50 9.82 17.16
N ASP A 798 0.32 9.90 18.23
CA ASP A 798 1.75 9.61 18.17
C ASP A 798 2.25 9.26 19.58
N HIS A 799 3.54 9.32 19.82
CA HIS A 799 4.15 9.02 21.10
C HIS A 799 5.37 9.89 21.44
N GLU A 800 5.73 9.94 22.71
CA GLU A 800 7.05 10.34 23.17
C GLU A 800 7.92 9.08 23.35
N PHE A 801 8.98 8.93 22.54
CA PHE A 801 9.84 7.75 22.57
C PHE A 801 11.00 7.92 23.57
N ASP A 802 11.17 6.96 24.47
CA ASP A 802 12.28 6.88 25.43
C ASP A 802 13.38 5.96 24.85
N ASP A 803 14.41 6.53 24.26
CA ASP A 803 15.52 5.78 23.66
C ASP A 803 16.31 4.92 24.67
N GLU A 804 16.34 5.27 25.97
CA GLU A 804 17.07 4.48 26.99
C GLU A 804 16.29 3.19 27.34
N LYS A 805 14.97 3.28 27.41
CA LYS A 805 14.09 2.13 27.70
C LYS A 805 13.61 1.42 26.45
N ALA A 806 13.78 2.02 25.28
CA ALA A 806 13.25 1.57 23.99
C ALA A 806 11.72 1.36 24.01
N VAL A 807 10.97 2.28 24.60
CA VAL A 807 9.50 2.27 24.68
C VAL A 807 8.92 3.63 24.31
N GLY A 808 7.71 3.63 23.74
CA GLY A 808 6.97 4.84 23.42
C GLY A 808 5.78 5.05 24.35
N TYR A 809 5.61 6.28 24.84
CA TYR A 809 4.46 6.72 25.65
C TYR A 809 3.45 7.43 24.75
N PRO A 810 2.30 6.83 24.46
CA PRO A 810 1.36 7.37 23.47
C PRO A 810 0.80 8.73 23.89
N LYS A 811 0.45 9.52 22.91
CA LYS A 811 -0.16 10.85 23.04
C LYS A 811 -1.18 11.07 21.93
N ILE A 812 -2.20 11.88 22.23
CA ILE A 812 -3.01 12.52 21.18
C ILE A 812 -2.75 14.02 21.22
N TYR A 813 -2.48 14.58 20.05
CA TYR A 813 -2.17 15.99 19.88
C TYR A 813 -3.20 16.66 18.98
N LYS A 814 -3.54 17.91 19.27
CA LYS A 814 -4.19 18.80 18.32
C LYS A 814 -3.17 19.71 17.65
N TRP A 815 -3.29 19.88 16.33
CA TRP A 815 -2.49 20.88 15.63
C TRP A 815 -3.08 22.27 15.82
N ASP A 816 -2.36 23.13 16.55
CA ASP A 816 -2.69 24.54 16.67
C ASP A 816 -2.22 25.28 15.41
N TYR A 817 -3.09 25.32 14.42
CA TYR A 817 -2.82 25.90 13.09
C TYR A 817 -2.60 27.42 13.11
N GLU A 818 -2.97 28.12 14.19
CA GLU A 818 -2.70 29.56 14.34
C GLU A 818 -1.26 29.81 14.81
N ASN A 819 -0.75 28.97 15.70
CA ASN A 819 0.59 29.12 16.29
C ASN A 819 1.60 28.07 15.75
N ASN A 820 1.19 27.19 14.85
CA ASN A 820 2.00 26.15 14.20
C ASN A 820 2.73 25.26 15.22
N LYS A 821 2.00 24.63 16.12
CA LYS A 821 2.54 23.75 17.17
C LYS A 821 1.56 22.63 17.54
N LEU A 822 2.11 21.53 18.04
CA LEU A 822 1.35 20.46 18.65
C LEU A 822 0.93 20.84 20.06
N VAL A 823 -0.32 20.54 20.42
CA VAL A 823 -0.89 20.69 21.78
C VAL A 823 -1.37 19.33 22.24
N THR A 824 -0.82 18.82 23.32
CA THR A 824 -1.26 17.53 23.89
C THR A 824 -2.66 17.67 24.47
N ILE A 825 -3.58 16.83 24.02
CA ILE A 825 -4.96 16.77 24.50
C ILE A 825 -5.24 15.47 25.28
N LEU A 826 -4.51 14.38 24.99
CA LEU A 826 -4.54 13.16 25.80
C LEU A 826 -3.12 12.67 26.08
N ASP A 827 -2.87 12.30 27.35
CA ASP A 827 -1.63 11.70 27.83
C ASP A 827 -1.97 10.47 28.68
N PRO A 828 -2.18 9.29 28.08
CA PRO A 828 -2.68 8.09 28.75
C PRO A 828 -1.58 7.40 29.56
N LYS A 829 -1.43 7.81 30.82
CA LYS A 829 -0.38 7.31 31.71
C LYS A 829 -0.47 5.81 31.97
N GLY A 830 0.69 5.15 32.04
CA GLY A 830 0.79 3.71 32.29
C GLY A 830 0.44 2.84 31.08
N THR A 831 0.49 3.41 29.88
CA THR A 831 0.32 2.71 28.61
C THR A 831 1.56 2.84 27.74
N LEU A 832 1.74 1.92 26.81
CA LEU A 832 2.82 1.90 25.84
C LEU A 832 2.26 1.74 24.42
N SER A 833 2.90 2.42 23.48
CA SER A 833 2.69 2.22 22.04
C SER A 833 3.45 1.01 21.53
N ASN A 834 3.17 0.61 20.28
CA ASN A 834 3.77 -0.52 19.59
C ASN A 834 4.72 -0.08 18.46
N ASN A 835 5.37 -1.06 17.86
CA ASN A 835 6.18 -0.94 16.65
C ASN A 835 7.32 0.11 16.76
N TRP A 836 7.99 0.12 17.91
CA TRP A 836 9.17 0.94 18.19
C TRP A 836 8.90 2.42 17.93
N LYS A 837 9.73 3.11 17.14
CA LYS A 837 9.59 4.55 16.82
C LYS A 837 8.40 4.91 15.93
N LYS A 838 7.59 3.93 15.51
CA LYS A 838 6.37 4.19 14.73
C LYS A 838 5.17 4.63 15.57
N GLY A 839 5.18 4.40 16.89
CA GLY A 839 4.18 4.95 17.81
C GLY A 839 2.76 4.40 17.63
N THR A 840 2.60 3.22 17.03
CA THR A 840 1.28 2.70 16.69
C THR A 840 0.48 2.26 17.91
N PRO A 841 -0.87 2.43 17.93
CA PRO A 841 -1.75 1.78 18.90
C PRO A 841 -1.83 0.27 18.63
N CYS A 842 -2.46 -0.51 19.50
CA CYS A 842 -2.89 -1.87 19.14
C CYS A 842 -3.92 -1.83 18.00
N ILE A 843 -4.87 -0.93 18.10
CA ILE A 843 -5.83 -0.57 17.04
C ILE A 843 -6.42 0.82 17.31
N GLN A 844 -6.78 1.52 16.24
CA GLN A 844 -7.59 2.74 16.23
C GLN A 844 -8.80 2.50 15.35
N ALA A 845 -10.01 2.65 15.90
CA ALA A 845 -11.25 2.49 15.13
C ALA A 845 -12.45 3.06 15.90
N ASP A 846 -13.57 3.30 15.21
CA ASP A 846 -14.91 3.55 15.79
C ASP A 846 -15.46 2.22 16.32
N ILE A 847 -15.04 1.83 17.53
CA ILE A 847 -15.41 0.55 18.17
C ILE A 847 -16.68 0.70 18.99
N LEU A 848 -16.83 1.84 19.68
CA LEU A 848 -17.85 2.12 20.67
C LEU A 848 -18.43 3.54 20.51
N GLY A 849 -19.58 3.76 21.12
CA GLY A 849 -20.11 5.12 21.21
C GLY A 849 -20.55 5.70 19.88
N ASP A 850 -20.26 6.99 19.69
CA ASP A 850 -20.58 7.70 18.45
C ASP A 850 -19.54 7.40 17.36
N CYS A 851 -19.55 8.13 16.24
CA CYS A 851 -18.64 7.92 15.09
C CYS A 851 -17.18 8.29 15.38
N ARG A 852 -16.84 8.81 16.56
CA ARG A 852 -15.47 9.15 16.91
C ARG A 852 -14.69 7.90 17.29
N GLU A 853 -13.39 7.94 17.04
CA GLU A 853 -12.54 6.74 17.12
C GLU A 853 -12.03 6.50 18.53
N GLU A 854 -12.01 5.24 18.93
CA GLU A 854 -11.25 4.79 20.08
C GLU A 854 -9.81 4.51 19.72
N SER A 855 -8.92 4.69 20.70
CA SER A 855 -7.54 4.22 20.60
C SER A 855 -7.26 3.20 21.70
N VAL A 856 -6.73 2.04 21.30
CA VAL A 856 -6.47 0.92 22.19
C VAL A 856 -4.98 0.76 22.39
N TRP A 857 -4.51 0.85 23.64
CA TRP A 857 -3.12 0.63 24.01
C TRP A 857 -2.98 -0.44 25.07
N ARG A 858 -1.84 -1.12 25.07
CA ARG A 858 -1.43 -2.02 26.13
C ARG A 858 -0.96 -1.23 27.36
N ASN A 859 -1.14 -1.80 28.55
CA ASN A 859 -0.48 -1.25 29.75
C ASN A 859 1.01 -1.65 29.79
N GLU A 860 1.78 -1.04 30.69
CA GLU A 860 3.23 -1.27 30.80
C GLU A 860 3.61 -2.74 31.06
N ASP A 861 2.72 -3.51 31.70
CA ASP A 861 2.94 -4.92 32.07
C ASP A 861 2.37 -5.92 31.06
N ASP A 862 1.69 -5.48 29.99
CA ASP A 862 0.94 -6.31 29.05
C ASP A 862 -0.09 -7.24 29.71
N THR A 863 -0.75 -6.78 30.77
CA THR A 863 -1.78 -7.53 31.50
C THR A 863 -3.19 -7.02 31.23
N GLU A 864 -3.30 -5.90 30.52
CA GLU A 864 -4.58 -5.32 30.12
C GLU A 864 -4.41 -4.49 28.84
N LEU A 865 -5.46 -4.48 28.00
CA LEU A 865 -5.68 -3.42 27.03
C LEU A 865 -6.55 -2.33 27.64
N ARG A 866 -6.27 -1.10 27.25
CA ARG A 866 -7.03 0.08 27.66
C ARG A 866 -7.63 0.75 26.44
N ILE A 867 -8.96 0.79 26.38
CA ILE A 867 -9.70 1.51 25.34
C ILE A 867 -9.93 2.92 25.87
N TYR A 868 -9.35 3.88 25.18
CA TYR A 868 -9.61 5.30 25.41
C TYR A 868 -10.64 5.79 24.39
N THR A 869 -11.73 6.33 24.90
CA THR A 869 -12.76 7.02 24.14
C THR A 869 -12.78 8.49 24.56
N THR A 870 -13.18 9.37 23.68
CA THR A 870 -13.33 10.79 24.00
C THR A 870 -14.52 11.04 24.90
N THR A 871 -14.45 12.09 25.70
CA THR A 871 -15.57 12.59 26.53
C THR A 871 -15.97 14.02 26.18
N ASP A 872 -15.46 14.55 25.08
CA ASP A 872 -15.83 15.85 24.55
C ASP A 872 -17.20 15.80 23.87
N LEU A 873 -17.99 16.86 24.00
CA LEU A 873 -19.28 16.93 23.34
C LEU A 873 -19.11 17.34 21.89
N THR A 874 -19.93 16.75 21.03
CA THR A 874 -20.08 17.19 19.65
C THR A 874 -21.56 17.44 19.31
N ASP A 875 -21.84 18.38 18.44
CA ASP A 875 -23.15 18.69 17.85
C ASP A 875 -23.27 18.16 16.41
N HIS A 876 -22.36 17.25 16.01
CA HIS A 876 -22.38 16.59 14.73
C HIS A 876 -22.99 15.18 14.84
N LYS A 877 -23.99 14.90 14.02
CA LYS A 877 -24.67 13.61 13.98
C LYS A 877 -24.24 12.83 12.75
N PHE A 878 -23.43 11.81 12.97
CA PHE A 878 -23.00 10.85 11.96
C PHE A 878 -23.51 9.44 12.27
N TYR A 879 -23.62 8.60 11.25
CA TYR A 879 -23.67 7.16 11.47
C TYR A 879 -22.26 6.63 11.76
N THR A 880 -22.17 5.45 12.36
CA THR A 880 -20.88 4.79 12.64
C THR A 880 -20.04 4.67 11.36
N PHE A 881 -18.78 5.07 11.43
CA PHE A 881 -17.84 4.93 10.30
C PHE A 881 -17.62 3.47 9.91
N MET A 882 -17.90 2.52 10.79
CA MET A 882 -17.85 1.08 10.48
C MET A 882 -18.88 0.66 9.41
N HIS A 883 -19.87 1.51 9.09
CA HIS A 883 -20.80 1.32 7.97
C HIS A 883 -20.37 2.02 6.66
N ASP A 884 -19.28 2.81 6.68
CA ASP A 884 -18.57 3.25 5.49
C ASP A 884 -17.57 2.17 5.06
N SER A 885 -17.72 1.62 3.85
CA SER A 885 -16.92 0.49 3.40
C SER A 885 -15.42 0.79 3.32
N VAL A 886 -15.02 1.98 2.89
CA VAL A 886 -13.59 2.36 2.84
C VAL A 886 -13.00 2.37 4.24
N TYR A 887 -13.71 2.96 5.19
CA TYR A 887 -13.30 2.99 6.59
C TYR A 887 -13.23 1.58 7.20
N ARG A 888 -14.31 0.78 7.06
CA ARG A 888 -14.39 -0.56 7.65
C ARG A 888 -13.29 -1.49 7.10
N LEU A 889 -12.99 -1.40 5.81
CA LEU A 889 -11.90 -2.15 5.19
C LEU A 889 -10.54 -1.69 5.73
N SER A 890 -10.31 -0.38 5.90
CA SER A 890 -9.06 0.16 6.47
C SER A 890 -8.83 -0.31 7.91
N VAL A 891 -9.90 -0.47 8.72
CA VAL A 891 -9.83 -1.09 10.04
C VAL A 891 -9.41 -2.56 9.94
N ALA A 892 -9.98 -3.32 9.01
CA ALA A 892 -9.69 -4.75 8.85
C ALA A 892 -8.22 -5.04 8.51
N PHE A 893 -7.57 -4.19 7.70
CA PHE A 893 -6.17 -4.36 7.32
C PHE A 893 -5.19 -3.41 8.05
N GLN A 894 -5.63 -2.72 9.10
CA GLN A 894 -4.75 -1.83 9.88
C GLN A 894 -3.54 -2.56 10.48
N ASN A 895 -3.67 -3.84 10.82
CA ASN A 895 -2.58 -4.67 11.36
C ASN A 895 -1.52 -5.07 10.33
N THR A 896 -1.66 -4.64 9.07
CA THR A 896 -0.77 -5.03 7.97
C THR A 896 0.53 -4.23 8.00
N ALA A 897 1.67 -4.91 8.01
CA ALA A 897 3.03 -4.39 7.92
C ALA A 897 3.28 -3.15 8.80
N TYR A 898 3.45 -1.97 8.19
CA TYR A 898 3.56 -0.70 8.90
C TYR A 898 2.17 -0.08 9.03
N ASN A 899 1.46 -0.39 10.09
CA ASN A 899 0.12 0.10 10.39
C ASN A 899 -0.11 1.55 9.96
N GLN A 900 -1.31 1.84 9.44
CA GLN A 900 -1.72 3.19 9.05
C GLN A 900 -3.08 3.54 9.59
N CYS A 901 -3.33 4.85 9.76
CA CYS A 901 -4.62 5.32 10.26
C CYS A 901 -5.73 5.06 9.25
N THR A 902 -6.93 4.93 9.75
CA THR A 902 -8.17 4.80 8.99
C THR A 902 -8.46 6.03 8.14
N GLN A 903 -9.16 5.83 7.04
CA GLN A 903 -9.64 6.90 6.15
C GLN A 903 -11.10 6.63 5.78
N THR A 904 -11.88 7.70 5.54
CA THR A 904 -13.29 7.58 5.15
C THR A 904 -13.50 7.63 3.64
N GLY A 905 -14.55 6.96 3.16
CA GLY A 905 -14.99 7.01 1.76
C GLY A 905 -15.74 8.29 1.37
N PHE A 906 -15.99 9.17 2.33
CA PHE A 906 -16.58 10.49 2.12
C PHE A 906 -15.80 11.56 2.88
N TYR A 907 -15.79 12.76 2.32
CA TYR A 907 -15.05 13.88 2.89
C TYR A 907 -15.68 14.37 4.22
N ILE A 908 -14.86 14.58 5.24
CA ILE A 908 -15.22 15.19 6.52
C ILE A 908 -14.40 16.46 6.74
N GLY A 909 -15.09 17.57 6.97
CA GLY A 909 -14.51 18.89 7.24
C GLY A 909 -15.58 19.95 7.45
N PRO A 910 -15.25 21.14 7.94
CA PRO A 910 -16.23 22.21 8.25
C PRO A 910 -17.12 22.60 7.07
N GLU A 911 -16.66 22.39 5.85
CA GLU A 911 -17.35 22.71 4.61
C GLU A 911 -18.13 21.54 3.99
N MET A 912 -18.17 20.38 4.65
CA MET A 912 -18.82 19.18 4.14
C MET A 912 -20.33 19.31 3.96
N ASP A 913 -20.90 18.53 3.06
CA ASP A 913 -22.33 18.24 3.02
C ASP A 913 -22.70 17.16 4.06
N LYS A 914 -23.98 16.81 4.14
CA LYS A 914 -24.39 15.68 4.98
C LYS A 914 -23.69 14.40 4.51
N PRO A 915 -23.31 13.49 5.44
CA PRO A 915 -22.77 12.18 5.08
C PRO A 915 -23.66 11.45 4.08
N PRO A 916 -23.11 10.84 3.02
CA PRO A 916 -23.89 10.03 2.09
C PRO A 916 -24.42 8.77 2.81
N VAL A 917 -25.63 8.33 2.44
CA VAL A 917 -26.13 7.04 2.94
C VAL A 917 -25.43 5.91 2.18
N PRO A 918 -24.74 5.00 2.87
CA PRO A 918 -24.04 3.91 2.19
C PRO A 918 -24.99 2.89 1.60
N ASN A 919 -24.64 2.32 0.44
CA ASN A 919 -25.44 1.31 -0.24
C ASN A 919 -25.16 -0.09 0.31
N ASN A 920 -25.59 -0.33 1.56
CA ASN A 920 -25.33 -1.58 2.28
C ASN A 920 -26.56 -2.50 2.35
N GLU A 921 -26.30 -3.81 2.42
CA GLU A 921 -27.22 -4.84 2.88
C GLU A 921 -26.65 -5.43 4.18
N TYR A 922 -27.45 -5.41 5.25
CA TYR A 922 -27.00 -5.86 6.56
C TYR A 922 -27.29 -7.34 6.75
N VAL A 923 -26.27 -8.16 7.00
CA VAL A 923 -26.30 -9.63 6.93
C VAL A 923 -27.31 -10.28 7.88
N ARG A 924 -27.62 -9.67 9.02
CA ARG A 924 -28.68 -10.10 9.94
C ARG A 924 -29.96 -9.27 9.81
N GLY A 925 -30.07 -8.52 8.71
CA GLY A 925 -31.18 -7.59 8.47
C GLY A 925 -31.09 -6.30 9.27
N ILE A 926 -32.01 -5.40 9.01
CA ILE A 926 -32.10 -4.12 9.67
C ILE A 926 -32.76 -4.29 11.05
N ASN A 927 -32.03 -3.98 12.10
CA ASN A 927 -32.54 -4.04 13.47
C ASN A 927 -33.13 -2.69 13.92
N ILE A 928 -34.31 -2.36 13.37
CA ILE A 928 -35.04 -1.17 13.80
C ILE A 928 -36.09 -1.61 14.84
N PRO A 929 -36.04 -1.02 16.05
CA PRO A 929 -37.01 -1.38 17.10
C PRO A 929 -38.45 -0.94 16.75
N GLU A 930 -39.42 -1.60 17.34
CA GLU A 930 -40.82 -1.14 17.29
C GLU A 930 -41.00 0.10 18.17
N PHE A 931 -41.46 1.20 17.58
CA PHE A 931 -41.72 2.47 18.26
C PHE A 931 -43.15 2.51 18.78
N THR A 932 -43.35 2.16 20.04
CA THR A 932 -44.68 1.97 20.61
C THR A 932 -45.01 2.86 21.82
N GLU A 933 -43.99 3.32 22.56
CA GLU A 933 -44.16 4.13 23.76
C GLU A 933 -44.29 5.61 23.38
N ASP A 934 -45.22 6.32 23.98
CA ASP A 934 -45.36 7.76 23.81
C ASP A 934 -44.28 8.48 24.64
N ILE A 935 -43.52 9.36 24.02
CA ILE A 935 -42.38 10.06 24.69
C ILE A 935 -42.87 10.98 25.80
N ASP A 936 -44.16 11.41 25.79
CA ASP A 936 -44.76 12.22 26.81
C ASP A 936 -45.19 11.40 28.04
N GLU A 937 -45.26 10.06 27.93
CA GLU A 937 -45.62 9.13 28.99
C GLU A 937 -44.37 8.47 29.64
N ILE A 938 -43.20 8.68 29.08
CA ILE A 938 -41.92 8.24 29.62
C ILE A 938 -41.34 9.41 30.48
#